data_393a3cc7d338f87ae94e52c4f597e2ae
#
_entry.id   393a3cc7d338f87ae94e52c4f597e2ae
#
_cell.length_a   1.000
_cell.length_b   1.000
_cell.length_c   1.000
_cell.angle_alpha   90.00
_cell.angle_beta   90.00
_cell.angle_gamma   90.00
#
_symmetry.space_group_name_H-M   'P 1'
#
loop_
_entity.id
_entity.type
_entity.pdbx_description
1 polymer ?
#
loop_
_entity_poly.entity_id
_entity_poly.type
_entity_poly.pdbx_seq_one_letter_code
_entity_poly.pdbx_strand_id
1 'polypeptide(L)'
;MNAKPVFLDMYLFDMAGGENKTVYGLESLEGTEKTLTALTMSRQQRYEMEVDAVDKIRSMDNLIDYYHDNNLQAVLELFNDTTKFGLEYRKLLLDERNVIMANSIDTIVHQKSCFVAVGCGHLPGQYGLIALLRKMGYVVEPVLSNRSGLANEYPYKSKELSWQTMSDDVAGYSIDYPGVPYPVKVPLTESDMYCYSDLGKGSVFFSYGIFASSQLANTSDKKLYKTLIDRMVKQRGGKLLAQKKIVVQGKDAMQLQFELKGLPYEMVMVRNDKMVYLLLAHIPNEKVRNEFFQRFVSSFRFKAIANKDYITFTSKEDAFSADFPGTPVKREMTVSAMKMRLYIANDTKSNVNYVFQCLELAAGTYNNNDDQILSNVGDNVLQTLGNLKTLSDERKLIQGYTAREIDAEGKDVRYRFLTITRLNKVYSAIVSYLPQYKDQADAFVQSIKFEDYVAPDYRKVTLADGFASIVLPTEVEVDSSGFKPDGVEKELYCSTVDPNSSAMYQVNYRKYSSLYTVNDSTFKANLKEMFVESADSLIGENELTIAKGKKIEFVYDIAQTHVEKKIVHYLKGDVLLSLVLYYAPVQRNTATVNDFFNSAVFNEQLVEGDIFAEKKDALKKELKKPTLSTSVLEDAIRATHWTNNDIDFLISVLPVIYADDSNSFYGVKTVLYRALKELDKQKVSVKLKKSYNAFDNKSRINALEYFGWCRNKESMDFIAQSILNKTVHFDKAYSMSSIVSSSSDSANLVKDFYLKILPAMSDTFVCRGLWYNLSEAMDSAWYTADDFSSHASVLQKRFMEDLEEMRTGKLTNPDFYLNYWFNYAIDFIYDAKLNTKDIDDKLRECISLFESDEFNYHVVLNFLLNNKELDAAVKEKVFKNVSYQYYMFTKLMARNKGELMPDAYRDSITITKSELLTYLQDYEEFYADEIEFVVKKTIDHEGKKVEVYLYKVLSAYDGEKTWYYAVSGGYKPGRFTGKQEVPLSTMNWKTTDEVKGMKIDEIIEDLVHPKEDLGDY
;
A
#
# COMPACT_ATOMS: atom_id res chain seq x y z
N MET A 1 18.29 36.30 -18.04
CA MET A 1 18.68 35.09 -18.77
C MET A 1 17.59 34.78 -19.79
N ASN A 2 17.92 34.67 -21.10
CA ASN A 2 16.93 34.25 -22.10
C ASN A 2 16.67 32.75 -21.89
N ALA A 3 15.66 32.39 -21.13
CA ALA A 3 15.21 31.02 -21.00
C ALA A 3 14.78 30.52 -22.37
N LYS A 4 15.38 29.44 -22.86
CA LYS A 4 14.92 28.80 -24.10
C LYS A 4 13.58 28.09 -23.77
N PRO A 5 12.55 28.19 -24.60
CA PRO A 5 11.22 27.65 -24.33
C PRO A 5 11.15 26.14 -24.60
N VAL A 6 12.19 25.38 -24.27
CA VAL A 6 12.27 23.93 -24.46
C VAL A 6 12.87 23.28 -23.25
N PHE A 7 12.42 22.06 -22.90
CA PHE A 7 13.00 21.27 -21.85
C PHE A 7 14.45 20.89 -22.19
N LEU A 8 15.30 20.76 -21.19
CA LEU A 8 16.71 20.44 -21.36
C LEU A 8 16.95 19.17 -22.18
N ASP A 9 16.17 18.12 -21.92
CA ASP A 9 16.26 16.85 -22.64
C ASP A 9 15.98 17.01 -24.13
N MET A 10 14.92 17.76 -24.47
CA MET A 10 14.58 18.08 -25.86
C MET A 10 15.68 18.88 -26.53
N TYR A 11 16.27 19.86 -25.82
CA TYR A 11 17.36 20.67 -26.30
C TYR A 11 18.60 19.84 -26.62
N LEU A 12 18.99 18.96 -25.70
CA LEU A 12 20.15 18.07 -25.87
C LEU A 12 19.92 17.06 -27.01
N PHE A 13 18.71 16.51 -27.11
CA PHE A 13 18.34 15.59 -28.19
C PHE A 13 18.46 16.24 -29.57
N ASP A 14 17.89 17.45 -29.75
CA ASP A 14 17.93 18.16 -31.01
C ASP A 14 19.35 18.62 -31.39
N MET A 15 20.11 19.09 -30.41
CA MET A 15 21.52 19.45 -30.55
C MET A 15 22.37 18.24 -30.99
N ALA A 16 22.21 17.10 -30.39
CA ALA A 16 22.88 15.87 -30.78
C ALA A 16 22.53 15.48 -32.22
N GLY A 17 21.25 15.61 -32.59
CA GLY A 17 20.77 15.39 -33.96
C GLY A 17 21.39 16.39 -34.96
N GLY A 18 21.46 17.67 -34.62
CA GLY A 18 22.08 18.72 -35.42
C GLY A 18 23.58 18.53 -35.65
N GLU A 19 24.27 17.90 -34.73
CA GLU A 19 25.69 17.52 -34.82
C GLU A 19 25.90 16.09 -35.37
N ASN A 20 24.86 15.47 -35.93
CA ASN A 20 24.88 14.11 -36.48
C ASN A 20 25.39 13.03 -35.47
N LYS A 21 25.12 13.22 -34.17
CA LYS A 21 25.44 12.23 -33.14
C LYS A 21 24.33 11.19 -33.05
N THR A 22 24.71 9.94 -32.81
CA THR A 22 23.73 8.89 -32.57
C THR A 22 23.17 9.06 -31.15
N VAL A 23 21.85 9.01 -31.02
CA VAL A 23 21.16 9.09 -29.74
C VAL A 23 20.65 7.70 -29.35
N TYR A 24 20.85 7.30 -28.11
CA TYR A 24 20.39 6.04 -27.52
C TYR A 24 19.47 6.32 -26.35
N GLY A 25 18.39 5.56 -26.24
CA GLY A 25 17.63 5.46 -24.99
C GLY A 25 18.37 4.54 -24.00
N LEU A 26 18.48 4.95 -22.77
CA LEU A 26 19.04 4.11 -21.70
C LEU A 26 18.01 3.08 -21.21
N GLU A 27 16.73 3.29 -21.48
CA GLU A 27 15.62 2.42 -21.14
C GLU A 27 14.78 2.13 -22.38
N SER A 28 14.10 0.99 -22.39
CA SER A 28 13.10 0.69 -23.42
C SER A 28 11.74 1.32 -23.11
N LEU A 29 10.95 1.59 -24.14
CA LEU A 29 9.57 2.07 -23.98
C LEU A 29 8.72 1.07 -23.18
N GLU A 30 8.91 -0.22 -23.44
CA GLU A 30 8.21 -1.32 -22.72
C GLU A 30 8.57 -1.36 -21.24
N GLY A 31 9.84 -1.14 -20.86
CA GLY A 31 10.28 -1.04 -19.48
C GLY A 31 9.66 0.16 -18.75
N THR A 32 9.60 1.30 -19.43
CA THR A 32 8.94 2.51 -18.90
C THR A 32 7.43 2.32 -18.74
N GLU A 33 6.76 1.64 -19.65
CA GLU A 33 5.34 1.31 -19.56
C GLU A 33 5.04 0.38 -18.38
N LYS A 34 5.86 -0.64 -18.16
CA LYS A 34 5.75 -1.53 -16.98
C LYS A 34 5.90 -0.73 -15.68
N THR A 35 6.87 0.16 -15.60
CA THR A 35 7.08 1.02 -14.42
C THR A 35 5.88 1.94 -14.18
N LEU A 36 5.36 2.59 -15.21
CA LEU A 36 4.19 3.46 -15.12
C LEU A 36 2.92 2.69 -14.73
N THR A 37 2.76 1.47 -15.23
CA THR A 37 1.63 0.59 -14.88
C THR A 37 1.73 0.15 -13.42
N ALA A 38 2.89 -0.28 -12.95
CA ALA A 38 3.12 -0.62 -11.55
C ALA A 38 2.87 0.57 -10.62
N LEU A 39 3.28 1.78 -11.03
CA LEU A 39 3.02 3.02 -10.30
C LEU A 39 1.54 3.42 -10.28
N THR A 40 0.77 3.11 -11.31
CA THR A 40 -0.68 3.35 -11.32
C THR A 40 -1.44 2.33 -10.49
N MET A 41 -0.99 1.09 -10.42
CA MET A 41 -1.55 0.06 -9.53
C MET A 41 -1.28 0.36 -8.05
N SER A 42 -0.08 0.84 -7.71
CA SER A 42 0.24 1.28 -6.34
C SER A 42 -0.52 2.55 -5.92
N ARG A 43 -1.22 3.24 -6.83
CA ARG A 43 -2.09 4.38 -6.50
C ARG A 43 -3.34 3.98 -5.72
N GLN A 44 -3.78 2.75 -5.78
CA GLN A 44 -4.89 2.24 -4.97
C GLN A 44 -4.51 2.11 -3.48
N GLN A 45 -3.21 1.89 -3.18
CA GLN A 45 -2.67 1.93 -1.81
C GLN A 45 -2.24 3.33 -1.35
N ARG A 46 -2.39 4.36 -2.18
CA ARG A 46 -1.88 5.73 -1.95
C ARG A 46 -2.83 6.67 -1.20
N TYR A 47 -4.01 6.24 -0.80
CA TYR A 47 -4.91 7.10 -0.02
C TYR A 47 -4.44 7.37 1.41
N GLU A 48 -3.44 6.63 1.89
CA GLU A 48 -2.86 6.80 3.23
C GLU A 48 -1.74 7.86 3.31
N MET A 49 -1.41 8.55 2.21
CA MET A 49 -0.39 9.61 2.20
C MET A 49 -0.89 10.86 1.49
N GLU A 50 -1.85 11.55 2.07
CA GLU A 50 -2.07 12.96 1.77
C GLU A 50 -0.92 13.80 2.35
N VAL A 51 0.17 13.82 1.63
CA VAL A 51 1.15 14.90 1.79
C VAL A 51 0.44 16.18 1.38
N ASP A 52 0.27 17.10 2.31
CA ASP A 52 -0.31 18.42 2.09
C ASP A 52 0.28 19.05 0.81
N ALA A 53 -0.58 19.65 -0.01
CA ALA A 53 -0.17 20.27 -1.26
C ALA A 53 0.95 21.33 -1.04
N VAL A 54 1.00 21.94 0.13
CA VAL A 54 2.04 22.90 0.55
C VAL A 54 3.39 22.19 0.73
N ASP A 55 3.43 21.00 1.31
CA ASP A 55 4.67 20.23 1.48
C ASP A 55 5.20 19.68 0.15
N LYS A 56 4.31 19.38 -0.81
CA LYS A 56 4.71 19.03 -2.18
C LYS A 56 5.39 20.20 -2.89
N ILE A 57 4.85 21.41 -2.77
CA ILE A 57 5.44 22.63 -3.35
C ILE A 57 6.79 22.91 -2.68
N ARG A 58 6.87 22.88 -1.35
CA ARG A 58 8.13 23.06 -0.61
C ARG A 58 9.18 22.02 -0.95
N SER A 59 8.81 20.77 -1.17
CA SER A 59 9.76 19.72 -1.55
C SER A 59 10.30 19.92 -2.97
N MET A 60 9.50 20.44 -3.91
CA MET A 60 9.96 20.79 -5.26
C MET A 60 10.88 22.01 -5.26
N ASP A 61 10.57 23.02 -4.48
CA ASP A 61 11.44 24.20 -4.32
C ASP A 61 12.78 23.81 -3.72
N ASN A 62 12.80 22.98 -2.67
CA ASN A 62 14.02 22.43 -2.09
C ASN A 62 14.84 21.63 -3.10
N LEU A 63 14.19 20.80 -3.95
CA LEU A 63 14.88 20.04 -4.98
C LEU A 63 15.58 20.96 -6.00
N ILE A 64 14.94 22.06 -6.39
CA ILE A 64 15.51 23.06 -7.28
C ILE A 64 16.75 23.71 -6.65
N ASP A 65 16.67 24.06 -5.38
CA ASP A 65 17.78 24.65 -4.64
C ASP A 65 18.94 23.66 -4.49
N TYR A 66 18.67 22.40 -4.10
CA TYR A 66 19.68 21.36 -4.00
C TYR A 66 20.37 21.07 -5.34
N TYR A 67 19.59 21.06 -6.43
CA TYR A 67 20.13 20.91 -7.78
C TYR A 67 21.02 22.10 -8.15
N HIS A 68 20.58 23.31 -7.83
CA HIS A 68 21.33 24.55 -8.09
C HIS A 68 22.64 24.59 -7.32
N ASP A 69 22.67 24.11 -6.11
CA ASP A 69 23.82 24.07 -5.22
C ASP A 69 24.72 22.85 -5.45
N ASN A 70 24.39 21.98 -6.43
CA ASN A 70 25.06 20.72 -6.71
C ASN A 70 25.11 19.77 -5.50
N ASN A 71 24.12 19.83 -4.60
CA ASN A 71 24.04 19.05 -3.38
C ASN A 71 23.34 17.71 -3.60
N LEU A 72 24.06 16.72 -4.18
CA LEU A 72 23.52 15.38 -4.44
C LEU A 72 23.14 14.63 -3.16
N GLN A 73 23.75 14.94 -2.02
CA GLN A 73 23.40 14.30 -0.75
C GLN A 73 22.02 14.73 -0.27
N ALA A 74 21.72 16.04 -0.33
CA ALA A 74 20.39 16.53 0.00
C ALA A 74 19.30 16.03 -0.96
N VAL A 75 19.63 15.86 -2.25
CA VAL A 75 18.74 15.20 -3.23
C VAL A 75 18.46 13.76 -2.80
N LEU A 76 19.49 13.00 -2.38
CA LEU A 76 19.30 11.63 -1.90
C LEU A 76 18.41 11.57 -0.64
N GLU A 77 18.65 12.46 0.31
CA GLU A 77 17.86 12.54 1.56
C GLU A 77 16.39 12.83 1.27
N LEU A 78 16.10 13.71 0.32
CA LEU A 78 14.73 13.98 -0.10
C LEU A 78 14.01 12.72 -0.65
N PHE A 79 14.72 11.89 -1.43
CA PHE A 79 14.16 10.62 -1.94
C PHE A 79 14.20 9.47 -0.92
N ASN A 80 14.97 9.60 0.14
CA ASN A 80 15.01 8.61 1.23
C ASN A 80 13.96 8.88 2.31
N ASP A 81 13.29 10.03 2.27
CA ASP A 81 12.21 10.32 3.20
C ASP A 81 11.01 9.41 2.90
N THR A 82 10.91 8.34 3.68
CA THR A 82 9.87 7.31 3.52
C THR A 82 8.48 7.81 3.88
N THR A 83 8.38 8.95 4.58
CA THR A 83 7.10 9.59 4.86
C THR A 83 6.51 10.26 3.62
N LYS A 84 7.36 10.66 2.66
CA LYS A 84 6.96 11.33 1.41
C LYS A 84 6.90 10.40 0.20
N PHE A 85 7.78 9.39 0.18
CA PHE A 85 7.86 8.42 -0.92
C PHE A 85 8.02 7.03 -0.30
N GLY A 86 7.01 6.18 -0.38
CA GLY A 86 7.12 4.79 0.08
C GLY A 86 8.34 4.08 -0.53
N LEU A 87 8.96 3.16 0.22
CA LEU A 87 10.14 2.41 -0.21
C LEU A 87 9.96 1.73 -1.57
N GLU A 88 8.78 1.17 -1.84
CA GLU A 88 8.46 0.54 -3.13
C GLU A 88 8.42 1.55 -4.28
N TYR A 89 7.89 2.74 -4.03
CA TYR A 89 7.85 3.81 -5.03
C TYR A 89 9.25 4.24 -5.46
N ARG A 90 10.16 4.42 -4.50
CA ARG A 90 11.56 4.72 -4.77
C ARG A 90 12.23 3.57 -5.53
N LYS A 91 12.02 2.32 -5.12
CA LYS A 91 12.57 1.14 -5.76
C LYS A 91 12.20 1.11 -7.25
N LEU A 92 10.92 1.27 -7.56
CA LEU A 92 10.41 1.27 -8.94
C LEU A 92 10.86 2.49 -9.76
N LEU A 93 10.85 3.69 -9.17
CA LEU A 93 11.17 4.92 -9.90
C LEU A 93 12.65 5.16 -10.12
N LEU A 94 13.49 4.72 -9.20
CA LEU A 94 14.92 5.02 -9.22
C LEU A 94 15.76 3.74 -9.25
N ASP A 95 15.68 2.86 -8.25
CA ASP A 95 16.69 1.84 -8.02
C ASP A 95 16.73 0.79 -9.15
N GLU A 96 15.59 0.23 -9.56
CA GLU A 96 15.50 -0.74 -10.65
C GLU A 96 15.87 -0.12 -12.01
N ARG A 97 15.41 1.11 -12.26
CA ARG A 97 15.75 1.85 -13.47
C ARG A 97 17.24 2.18 -13.53
N ASN A 98 17.85 2.53 -12.41
CA ASN A 98 19.29 2.78 -12.33
C ASN A 98 20.11 1.55 -12.74
N VAL A 99 19.69 0.35 -12.38
CA VAL A 99 20.35 -0.89 -12.82
C VAL A 99 20.27 -1.05 -14.33
N ILE A 100 19.08 -0.83 -14.91
CA ILE A 100 18.88 -0.89 -16.37
C ILE A 100 19.74 0.16 -17.07
N MET A 101 19.71 1.41 -16.60
CA MET A 101 20.51 2.50 -17.16
C MET A 101 22.01 2.22 -17.05
N ALA A 102 22.51 1.71 -15.91
CA ALA A 102 23.92 1.39 -15.73
C ALA A 102 24.38 0.32 -16.72
N ASN A 103 23.60 -0.74 -16.93
CA ASN A 103 23.89 -1.78 -17.91
C ASN A 103 23.87 -1.25 -19.36
N SER A 104 22.94 -0.35 -19.67
CA SER A 104 22.87 0.30 -20.98
C SER A 104 24.10 1.18 -21.22
N ILE A 105 24.51 1.97 -20.22
CA ILE A 105 25.73 2.80 -20.26
C ILE A 105 26.96 1.91 -20.49
N ASP A 106 27.11 0.85 -19.72
CA ASP A 106 28.20 -0.13 -19.85
C ASP A 106 28.30 -0.66 -21.27
N THR A 107 27.17 -1.10 -21.85
CA THR A 107 27.11 -1.61 -23.22
C THR A 107 27.55 -0.57 -24.26
N ILE A 108 27.14 0.71 -24.08
CA ILE A 108 27.44 1.77 -25.04
C ILE A 108 28.92 2.21 -24.94
N VAL A 109 29.42 2.35 -23.71
CA VAL A 109 30.80 2.85 -23.47
C VAL A 109 31.85 1.90 -23.98
N HIS A 110 31.60 0.59 -23.96
CA HIS A 110 32.50 -0.40 -24.57
C HIS A 110 32.62 -0.28 -26.10
N GLN A 111 31.64 0.37 -26.75
CA GLN A 111 31.63 0.55 -28.21
C GLN A 111 32.18 1.93 -28.65
N LYS A 112 31.93 2.96 -27.86
CA LYS A 112 32.28 4.35 -28.21
C LYS A 112 32.18 5.29 -27.01
N SER A 113 32.85 6.44 -27.11
CA SER A 113 32.65 7.53 -26.16
C SER A 113 31.24 8.07 -26.24
N CYS A 114 30.60 8.33 -25.13
CA CYS A 114 29.26 8.86 -25.07
C CYS A 114 29.13 10.01 -24.06
N PHE A 115 28.14 10.87 -24.28
CA PHE A 115 27.62 11.81 -23.30
C PHE A 115 26.28 11.27 -22.78
N VAL A 116 26.16 11.18 -21.47
CA VAL A 116 24.96 10.64 -20.81
C VAL A 116 24.24 11.76 -20.07
N ALA A 117 22.96 11.94 -20.32
CA ALA A 117 22.10 12.87 -19.61
C ALA A 117 21.02 12.10 -18.84
N VAL A 118 20.96 12.27 -17.54
CA VAL A 118 19.96 11.66 -16.65
C VAL A 118 19.51 12.66 -15.59
N GLY A 119 18.33 12.46 -15.04
CA GLY A 119 17.86 13.28 -13.92
C GLY A 119 18.76 13.14 -12.69
N CYS A 120 18.96 14.23 -11.94
CA CYS A 120 19.87 14.25 -10.79
C CYS A 120 19.51 13.24 -9.70
N GLY A 121 18.24 12.86 -9.56
CA GLY A 121 17.79 11.84 -8.63
C GLY A 121 18.32 10.43 -8.91
N HIS A 122 18.77 10.15 -10.14
CA HIS A 122 19.38 8.88 -10.51
C HIS A 122 20.86 8.76 -10.13
N LEU A 123 21.53 9.85 -9.73
CA LEU A 123 22.96 9.87 -9.52
C LEU A 123 23.41 9.35 -8.14
N PRO A 124 22.82 9.82 -6.99
CA PRO A 124 23.33 9.55 -5.65
C PRO A 124 22.82 8.22 -5.06
N GLY A 125 23.49 7.79 -3.96
CA GLY A 125 23.07 6.63 -3.17
C GLY A 125 23.73 5.32 -3.62
N GLN A 126 23.51 4.25 -2.82
CA GLN A 126 24.08 2.93 -3.08
C GLN A 126 23.52 2.26 -4.35
N TYR A 127 22.32 2.59 -4.76
CA TYR A 127 21.67 2.16 -6.00
C TYR A 127 21.67 3.27 -7.07
N GLY A 128 22.37 4.39 -6.83
CA GLY A 128 22.56 5.45 -7.80
C GLY A 128 23.59 5.08 -8.87
N LEU A 129 23.48 5.71 -10.04
CA LEU A 129 24.35 5.42 -11.20
C LEU A 129 25.83 5.57 -10.87
N ILE A 130 26.22 6.56 -10.05
CA ILE A 130 27.61 6.75 -9.64
C ILE A 130 28.15 5.51 -8.92
N ALA A 131 27.38 4.97 -7.96
CA ALA A 131 27.79 3.79 -7.19
C ALA A 131 27.78 2.52 -8.05
N LEU A 132 26.75 2.35 -8.90
CA LEU A 132 26.63 1.20 -9.79
C LEU A 132 27.77 1.14 -10.81
N LEU A 133 28.10 2.25 -11.45
CA LEU A 133 29.20 2.32 -12.41
C LEU A 133 30.56 2.06 -11.72
N ARG A 134 30.77 2.60 -10.51
CA ARG A 134 31.97 2.27 -9.72
C ARG A 134 32.05 0.79 -9.37
N LYS A 135 30.92 0.15 -9.03
CA LYS A 135 30.84 -1.30 -8.77
C LYS A 135 31.16 -2.12 -10.02
N MET A 136 30.86 -1.61 -11.21
CA MET A 136 31.24 -2.21 -12.49
C MET A 136 32.71 -1.97 -12.87
N GLY A 137 33.47 -1.23 -12.06
CA GLY A 137 34.92 -1.00 -12.26
C GLY A 137 35.23 0.33 -12.93
N TYR A 138 34.28 1.21 -13.20
CA TYR A 138 34.53 2.54 -13.77
C TYR A 138 35.06 3.52 -12.71
N VAL A 139 35.95 4.39 -13.12
CA VAL A 139 36.38 5.56 -12.34
C VAL A 139 35.40 6.68 -12.64
N VAL A 140 34.64 7.11 -11.63
CA VAL A 140 33.66 8.19 -11.75
C VAL A 140 34.07 9.35 -10.85
N GLU A 141 34.45 10.47 -11.47
CA GLU A 141 34.92 11.69 -10.81
C GLU A 141 34.00 12.86 -11.04
N PRO A 142 33.78 13.72 -10.03
CA PRO A 142 33.03 14.95 -10.22
C PRO A 142 33.83 15.98 -11.02
N VAL A 143 33.20 16.57 -12.04
CA VAL A 143 33.76 17.71 -12.78
C VAL A 143 32.96 18.94 -12.38
N LEU A 144 33.57 19.82 -11.61
CA LEU A 144 32.99 21.10 -11.24
C LEU A 144 33.21 22.10 -12.39
N SER A 145 32.10 22.49 -13.05
CA SER A 145 32.19 23.49 -14.10
C SER A 145 32.00 24.91 -13.56
N ASN A 146 32.88 25.81 -13.93
CA ASN A 146 32.61 27.25 -13.80
C ASN A 146 31.57 27.64 -14.85
N ARG A 147 30.53 28.40 -14.47
CA ARG A 147 29.52 28.91 -15.39
C ARG A 147 30.17 30.00 -16.30
N SER A 148 30.88 29.55 -17.30
CA SER A 148 31.71 30.39 -18.14
C SER A 148 30.98 31.13 -19.24
N GLY A 149 29.72 30.81 -19.52
CA GLY A 149 28.99 31.36 -20.70
C GLY A 149 29.43 30.76 -22.03
N LEU A 150 30.29 29.73 -21.99
CA LEU A 150 30.86 29.08 -23.18
C LEU A 150 29.79 28.58 -24.15
N ALA A 151 28.63 28.14 -23.66
CA ALA A 151 27.50 27.69 -24.48
C ALA A 151 26.98 28.79 -25.45
N ASN A 152 27.25 30.06 -25.16
CA ASN A 152 26.86 31.19 -26.06
C ASN A 152 27.77 31.30 -27.28
N GLU A 153 28.95 30.69 -27.24
CA GLU A 153 29.92 30.70 -28.33
C GLU A 153 29.61 29.63 -29.41
N TYR A 154 28.78 28.63 -29.04
CA TYR A 154 28.41 27.55 -29.95
C TYR A 154 27.05 27.81 -30.58
N PRO A 155 27.00 27.97 -31.92
CA PRO A 155 25.71 28.15 -32.61
C PRO A 155 24.85 26.90 -32.46
N TYR A 156 23.62 27.09 -32.05
CA TYR A 156 22.63 25.99 -32.01
C TYR A 156 22.28 25.51 -33.43
N LYS A 157 22.49 24.23 -33.68
CA LYS A 157 22.10 23.57 -34.92
C LYS A 157 20.99 22.56 -34.63
N SER A 158 19.85 22.78 -35.25
CA SER A 158 18.73 21.83 -35.19
C SER A 158 18.91 20.77 -36.26
N LYS A 159 18.47 19.55 -35.95
CA LYS A 159 18.49 18.44 -36.93
C LYS A 159 17.63 18.76 -38.13
N GLU A 160 18.16 18.55 -39.32
CA GLU A 160 17.37 18.60 -40.56
C GLU A 160 16.41 17.40 -40.61
N LEU A 161 15.15 17.65 -41.02
CA LEU A 161 14.14 16.63 -41.15
C LEU A 161 14.40 15.79 -42.41
N SER A 162 14.54 14.48 -42.23
CA SER A 162 14.66 13.53 -43.34
C SER A 162 13.34 12.75 -43.46
N TRP A 163 12.50 13.17 -44.40
CA TRP A 163 11.22 12.54 -44.62
C TRP A 163 11.38 11.13 -45.16
N GLN A 164 10.72 10.16 -44.54
CA GLN A 164 10.78 8.74 -44.90
C GLN A 164 9.39 8.19 -45.10
N THR A 165 9.22 7.34 -46.11
CA THR A 165 7.95 6.70 -46.40
C THR A 165 7.79 5.47 -45.53
N MET A 166 6.71 5.43 -44.75
CA MET A 166 6.22 4.25 -44.00
C MET A 166 5.09 3.61 -44.80
N SER A 167 5.02 2.28 -44.75
CA SER A 167 3.95 1.47 -45.32
C SER A 167 3.35 0.55 -44.27
N ASP A 168 2.02 0.52 -44.23
CA ASP A 168 1.24 -0.46 -43.46
C ASP A 168 0.43 -1.32 -44.44
N ASP A 169 0.85 -2.54 -44.64
CA ASP A 169 0.19 -3.47 -45.56
C ASP A 169 -1.08 -4.09 -44.92
N VAL A 170 -1.19 -4.10 -43.57
CA VAL A 170 -2.39 -4.57 -42.85
C VAL A 170 -3.52 -3.56 -43.03
N ALA A 171 -3.24 -2.27 -42.85
CA ALA A 171 -4.23 -1.22 -42.99
C ALA A 171 -4.30 -0.69 -44.46
N GLY A 172 -3.42 -1.10 -45.34
CA GLY A 172 -3.42 -0.77 -46.77
C GLY A 172 -3.16 0.71 -47.08
N TYR A 173 -2.06 1.27 -46.57
CA TYR A 173 -1.64 2.65 -46.91
C TYR A 173 -0.14 2.85 -46.80
N SER A 174 0.34 3.97 -47.37
CA SER A 174 1.67 4.51 -47.11
C SER A 174 1.61 6.03 -46.88
N ILE A 175 2.57 6.57 -46.12
CA ILE A 175 2.65 7.98 -45.79
C ILE A 175 4.07 8.35 -45.39
N ASP A 176 4.48 9.61 -45.69
CA ASP A 176 5.79 10.11 -45.32
C ASP A 176 5.78 10.74 -43.94
N TYR A 177 6.79 10.40 -43.12
CA TYR A 177 7.05 11.00 -41.84
C TYR A 177 8.35 11.83 -41.86
N PRO A 178 8.47 12.87 -41.00
CA PRO A 178 9.69 13.67 -40.89
C PRO A 178 10.92 12.90 -40.35
N GLY A 179 10.77 11.66 -40.05
CA GLY A 179 11.79 10.70 -39.60
C GLY A 179 11.21 9.31 -39.50
N VAL A 180 11.88 8.36 -38.83
CA VAL A 180 11.42 6.98 -38.70
C VAL A 180 10.28 6.90 -37.68
N PRO A 181 9.05 6.55 -38.07
CA PRO A 181 7.96 6.33 -37.13
C PRO A 181 8.11 4.97 -36.43
N TYR A 182 7.57 4.86 -35.25
CA TYR A 182 7.48 3.60 -34.49
C TYR A 182 6.02 3.16 -34.39
N PRO A 183 5.77 1.83 -34.43
CA PRO A 183 4.43 1.28 -34.24
C PRO A 183 4.01 1.32 -32.78
N VAL A 184 2.77 1.75 -32.54
CA VAL A 184 2.10 1.69 -31.25
C VAL A 184 0.98 0.66 -31.36
N LYS A 185 1.05 -0.37 -30.56
CA LYS A 185 0.03 -1.42 -30.53
C LYS A 185 -1.27 -0.86 -29.97
N VAL A 186 -2.34 -0.95 -30.73
CA VAL A 186 -3.66 -0.52 -30.28
C VAL A 186 -4.48 -1.74 -29.88
N PRO A 187 -4.97 -1.82 -28.62
CA PRO A 187 -5.83 -2.91 -28.20
C PRO A 187 -7.08 -3.05 -29.09
N LEU A 188 -7.58 -4.26 -29.24
CA LEU A 188 -8.79 -4.60 -30.00
C LEU A 188 -8.74 -4.29 -31.50
N THR A 189 -7.55 -4.02 -32.06
CA THR A 189 -7.38 -3.81 -33.50
C THR A 189 -6.24 -4.64 -34.10
N GLU A 190 -6.40 -4.98 -35.36
CA GLU A 190 -5.40 -5.73 -36.10
C GLU A 190 -4.21 -4.84 -36.51
N SER A 191 -4.47 -3.58 -36.88
CA SER A 191 -3.46 -2.61 -37.29
C SER A 191 -2.82 -1.87 -36.13
N ASP A 192 -1.57 -1.46 -36.32
CA ASP A 192 -0.86 -0.59 -35.37
C ASP A 192 -1.10 0.88 -35.73
N MET A 193 -1.03 1.74 -34.74
CA MET A 193 -0.92 3.17 -34.93
C MET A 193 0.56 3.52 -35.07
N TYR A 194 0.92 4.30 -36.12
CA TYR A 194 2.29 4.76 -36.29
C TYR A 194 2.45 6.15 -35.70
N CYS A 195 3.52 6.34 -34.95
CA CYS A 195 3.83 7.61 -34.31
C CYS A 195 5.26 8.04 -34.63
N TYR A 196 5.44 9.32 -34.95
CA TYR A 196 6.73 9.97 -34.96
C TYR A 196 6.71 11.17 -34.05
N SER A 197 7.70 11.27 -33.18
CA SER A 197 7.88 12.38 -32.24
C SER A 197 9.23 13.04 -32.49
N ASP A 198 9.22 14.34 -32.79
CA ASP A 198 10.40 15.17 -32.80
C ASP A 198 10.50 15.90 -31.47
N LEU A 199 11.26 15.31 -30.56
CA LEU A 199 11.41 15.86 -29.20
C LEU A 199 12.05 17.26 -29.22
N GLY A 200 12.98 17.53 -30.14
CA GLY A 200 13.64 18.82 -30.24
C GLY A 200 12.72 19.96 -30.69
N LYS A 201 11.70 19.65 -31.49
CA LYS A 201 10.72 20.62 -32.02
C LYS A 201 9.36 20.51 -31.33
N GLY A 202 9.17 19.53 -30.44
CA GLY A 202 7.91 19.24 -29.77
C GLY A 202 6.80 18.83 -30.75
N SER A 203 7.14 18.34 -31.93
CA SER A 203 6.16 17.98 -32.96
C SER A 203 5.88 16.47 -32.90
N VAL A 204 4.61 16.09 -33.08
CA VAL A 204 4.19 14.69 -33.10
C VAL A 204 3.29 14.46 -34.29
N PHE A 205 3.50 13.35 -35.00
CA PHE A 205 2.72 12.91 -36.15
C PHE A 205 2.20 11.49 -35.91
N PHE A 206 0.94 11.25 -36.18
CA PHE A 206 0.29 9.95 -36.08
C PHE A 206 -0.43 9.60 -37.39
N SER A 207 -0.33 8.34 -37.79
CA SER A 207 -1.24 7.76 -38.78
C SER A 207 -1.82 6.47 -38.25
N TYR A 208 -3.07 6.22 -38.55
CA TYR A 208 -3.75 5.05 -38.11
C TYR A 208 -4.84 4.63 -39.08
N GLY A 209 -4.78 3.39 -39.55
CA GLY A 209 -5.83 2.78 -40.36
C GLY A 209 -6.67 1.82 -39.52
N ILE A 210 -7.96 2.09 -39.43
CA ILE A 210 -8.90 1.34 -38.61
C ILE A 210 -9.87 0.62 -39.54
N PHE A 211 -10.02 -0.66 -39.36
CA PHE A 211 -11.10 -1.41 -39.99
C PHE A 211 -12.43 -0.99 -39.34
N ALA A 212 -13.32 -0.40 -40.16
CA ALA A 212 -14.62 0.02 -39.68
C ALA A 212 -15.43 -1.19 -39.28
N SER A 213 -15.85 -1.26 -38.01
CA SER A 213 -16.77 -2.30 -37.56
C SER A 213 -17.99 -2.38 -38.48
N SER A 214 -18.62 -3.54 -38.59
CA SER A 214 -19.80 -3.75 -39.43
C SER A 214 -20.89 -2.69 -39.21
N GLN A 215 -20.98 -2.14 -37.99
CA GLN A 215 -21.90 -1.04 -37.64
C GLN A 215 -21.49 0.29 -38.27
N LEU A 216 -20.20 0.58 -38.34
CA LEU A 216 -19.66 1.84 -38.90
C LEU A 216 -19.50 1.73 -40.41
N ALA A 217 -19.26 0.53 -40.95
CA ALA A 217 -19.05 0.29 -42.37
C ALA A 217 -20.23 0.73 -43.25
N ASN A 218 -21.45 0.53 -42.78
CA ASN A 218 -22.68 0.89 -43.44
C ASN A 218 -23.20 2.31 -43.12
N THR A 219 -22.46 3.06 -42.32
CA THR A 219 -22.83 4.41 -41.91
C THR A 219 -22.33 5.43 -42.96
N SER A 220 -23.12 6.49 -43.27
CA SER A 220 -22.67 7.58 -44.15
C SER A 220 -21.43 8.30 -43.57
N ASP A 221 -20.52 8.75 -44.44
CA ASP A 221 -19.28 9.44 -44.02
C ASP A 221 -19.55 10.61 -43.09
N LYS A 222 -20.63 11.37 -43.32
CA LYS A 222 -21.06 12.50 -42.46
C LYS A 222 -21.32 12.01 -41.01
N LYS A 223 -22.02 10.89 -40.83
CA LYS A 223 -22.34 10.34 -39.50
C LYS A 223 -21.10 9.71 -38.86
N LEU A 224 -20.30 9.01 -39.66
CA LEU A 224 -19.05 8.40 -39.26
C LEU A 224 -18.08 9.46 -38.69
N TYR A 225 -17.80 10.51 -39.46
CA TYR A 225 -16.90 11.56 -39.02
C TYR A 225 -17.43 12.31 -37.79
N LYS A 226 -18.74 12.57 -37.72
CA LYS A 226 -19.33 13.15 -36.52
C LYS A 226 -19.10 12.27 -35.27
N THR A 227 -19.32 10.97 -35.39
CA THR A 227 -19.09 10.03 -34.28
C THR A 227 -17.63 10.01 -33.83
N LEU A 228 -16.69 10.01 -34.79
CA LEU A 228 -15.26 10.06 -34.49
C LEU A 228 -14.86 11.37 -33.80
N ILE A 229 -15.37 12.53 -34.28
CA ILE A 229 -15.13 13.83 -33.64
C ILE A 229 -15.65 13.84 -32.21
N ASP A 230 -16.87 13.36 -31.97
CA ASP A 230 -17.46 13.33 -30.64
C ASP A 230 -16.62 12.46 -29.69
N ARG A 231 -16.16 11.27 -30.13
CA ARG A 231 -15.35 10.35 -29.31
C ARG A 231 -13.90 10.83 -29.11
N MET A 232 -13.24 11.29 -30.17
CA MET A 232 -11.79 11.57 -30.12
C MET A 232 -11.48 12.98 -29.61
N VAL A 233 -12.38 13.93 -29.80
CA VAL A 233 -12.16 15.32 -29.42
C VAL A 233 -13.02 15.69 -28.21
N LYS A 234 -14.37 15.65 -28.34
CA LYS A 234 -15.23 16.19 -27.31
C LYS A 234 -15.26 15.39 -26.01
N GLN A 235 -15.39 14.05 -26.10
CA GLN A 235 -15.40 13.20 -24.89
C GLN A 235 -14.07 13.20 -24.12
N ARG A 236 -12.98 13.65 -24.78
CA ARG A 236 -11.67 13.83 -24.15
C ARG A 236 -11.42 15.27 -23.66
N GLY A 237 -12.47 16.10 -23.62
CA GLY A 237 -12.36 17.49 -23.19
C GLY A 237 -11.70 18.42 -24.19
N GLY A 238 -11.60 18.00 -25.45
CA GLY A 238 -11.03 18.83 -26.52
C GLY A 238 -12.03 19.84 -27.07
N LYS A 239 -11.51 20.99 -27.57
CA LYS A 239 -12.28 22.07 -28.19
C LYS A 239 -12.06 22.04 -29.69
N LEU A 240 -13.11 21.78 -30.48
CA LEU A 240 -13.08 21.88 -31.93
C LEU A 240 -13.01 23.37 -32.37
N LEU A 241 -11.96 23.73 -33.10
CA LEU A 241 -11.73 25.10 -33.57
C LEU A 241 -12.26 25.30 -34.99
N ALA A 242 -11.96 24.36 -35.92
CA ALA A 242 -12.41 24.41 -37.30
C ALA A 242 -12.63 23.00 -37.86
N GLN A 243 -13.51 22.89 -38.89
CA GLN A 243 -13.65 21.69 -39.69
C GLN A 243 -13.88 22.06 -41.17
N LYS A 244 -13.25 21.31 -42.05
CA LYS A 244 -13.33 21.56 -43.48
C LYS A 244 -13.41 20.25 -44.27
N LYS A 245 -14.33 20.19 -45.27
CA LYS A 245 -14.30 19.09 -46.24
C LYS A 245 -13.15 19.27 -47.21
N ILE A 246 -12.42 18.22 -47.43
CA ILE A 246 -11.32 18.15 -48.40
C ILE A 246 -11.42 16.85 -49.20
N VAL A 247 -10.55 16.71 -50.21
CA VAL A 247 -10.43 15.47 -50.99
C VAL A 247 -9.04 14.90 -50.79
N VAL A 248 -8.94 13.63 -50.43
CA VAL A 248 -7.67 12.90 -50.29
C VAL A 248 -7.71 11.66 -51.17
N GLN A 249 -6.82 11.57 -52.14
CA GLN A 249 -6.75 10.48 -53.13
C GLN A 249 -8.09 10.18 -53.79
N GLY A 250 -8.84 11.26 -54.14
CA GLY A 250 -10.16 11.13 -54.82
C GLY A 250 -11.32 10.74 -53.88
N LYS A 251 -11.11 10.65 -52.59
CA LYS A 251 -12.15 10.35 -51.58
C LYS A 251 -12.48 11.59 -50.77
N ASP A 252 -13.76 11.72 -50.43
CA ASP A 252 -14.22 12.77 -49.50
C ASP A 252 -13.60 12.55 -48.12
N ALA A 253 -12.99 13.61 -47.57
CA ALA A 253 -12.30 13.59 -46.28
C ALA A 253 -12.69 14.81 -45.44
N MET A 254 -12.44 14.72 -44.15
CA MET A 254 -12.69 15.78 -43.19
C MET A 254 -11.39 16.21 -42.54
N GLN A 255 -11.01 17.47 -42.69
CA GLN A 255 -9.90 18.09 -41.97
C GLN A 255 -10.44 18.84 -40.76
N LEU A 256 -9.79 18.67 -39.62
CA LEU A 256 -10.14 19.28 -38.34
C LEU A 256 -8.95 20.05 -37.78
N GLN A 257 -9.26 21.16 -37.10
CA GLN A 257 -8.36 21.83 -36.17
C GLN A 257 -9.01 21.85 -34.81
N PHE A 258 -8.31 21.41 -33.80
CA PHE A 258 -8.83 21.34 -32.43
C PHE A 258 -7.72 21.54 -31.39
N GLU A 259 -8.14 21.83 -30.18
CA GLU A 259 -7.25 21.97 -29.03
C GLU A 259 -7.60 20.87 -28.01
N LEU A 260 -6.56 20.25 -27.47
CA LEU A 260 -6.70 19.26 -26.40
C LEU A 260 -5.67 19.58 -25.31
N LYS A 261 -6.13 19.81 -24.07
CA LYS A 261 -5.26 20.22 -22.94
C LYS A 261 -4.37 21.44 -23.27
N GLY A 262 -4.91 22.43 -23.95
CA GLY A 262 -4.18 23.66 -24.36
C GLY A 262 -3.21 23.49 -25.56
N LEU A 263 -3.11 22.30 -26.14
CA LEU A 263 -2.24 22.02 -27.28
C LEU A 263 -3.04 21.97 -28.59
N PRO A 264 -2.56 22.64 -29.67
CA PRO A 264 -3.22 22.63 -30.97
C PRO A 264 -2.92 21.34 -31.74
N TYR A 265 -3.95 20.77 -32.36
CA TYR A 265 -3.87 19.59 -33.22
C TYR A 265 -4.53 19.85 -34.56
N GLU A 266 -3.99 19.23 -35.61
CA GLU A 266 -4.62 19.10 -36.93
C GLU A 266 -4.84 17.63 -37.23
N MET A 267 -6.01 17.28 -37.80
CA MET A 267 -6.34 15.90 -38.15
C MET A 267 -7.07 15.82 -39.46
N VAL A 268 -6.75 14.81 -40.27
CA VAL A 268 -7.54 14.43 -41.42
C VAL A 268 -8.12 13.04 -41.18
N MET A 269 -9.41 12.91 -41.48
CA MET A 269 -10.12 11.64 -41.51
C MET A 269 -10.56 11.35 -42.92
N VAL A 270 -10.21 10.20 -43.44
CA VAL A 270 -10.61 9.76 -44.78
C VAL A 270 -11.05 8.30 -44.77
N ARG A 271 -12.12 7.99 -45.43
CA ARG A 271 -12.61 6.62 -45.62
C ARG A 271 -12.33 6.12 -47.01
N ASN A 272 -11.82 4.89 -47.09
CA ASN A 272 -11.75 4.15 -48.33
C ASN A 272 -12.33 2.76 -48.17
N ASP A 273 -13.47 2.51 -48.74
CA ASP A 273 -14.24 1.26 -48.52
C ASP A 273 -14.52 1.02 -47.02
N LYS A 274 -13.98 -0.07 -46.48
CA LYS A 274 -14.15 -0.48 -45.08
C LYS A 274 -13.10 0.03 -44.11
N MET A 275 -12.11 0.74 -44.63
CA MET A 275 -11.03 1.34 -43.86
C MET A 275 -11.28 2.82 -43.57
N VAL A 276 -11.00 3.25 -42.40
CA VAL A 276 -10.99 4.66 -41.97
C VAL A 276 -9.58 5.02 -41.52
N TYR A 277 -9.02 6.05 -42.15
CA TYR A 277 -7.66 6.50 -41.87
C TYR A 277 -7.71 7.82 -41.10
N LEU A 278 -6.92 7.91 -40.06
CA LEU A 278 -6.74 9.06 -39.21
C LEU A 278 -5.30 9.53 -39.36
N LEU A 279 -5.12 10.78 -39.84
CA LEU A 279 -3.82 11.42 -40.00
C LEU A 279 -3.82 12.61 -39.01
N LEU A 280 -3.03 12.58 -37.96
CA LEU A 280 -3.04 13.55 -36.88
C LEU A 280 -1.65 14.14 -36.66
N ALA A 281 -1.54 15.46 -36.48
CA ALA A 281 -0.30 16.06 -36.06
C ALA A 281 -0.51 17.15 -34.98
N HIS A 282 0.46 17.24 -34.09
CA HIS A 282 0.70 18.39 -33.23
C HIS A 282 2.02 19.05 -33.66
N ILE A 283 1.96 20.31 -34.10
CA ILE A 283 3.12 21.07 -34.53
C ILE A 283 3.07 22.43 -33.82
N PRO A 284 3.86 22.65 -32.75
CA PRO A 284 3.82 23.89 -31.98
C PRO A 284 4.21 25.13 -32.79
N ASN A 285 5.18 24.98 -33.68
CA ASN A 285 5.68 26.09 -34.49
C ASN A 285 4.68 26.46 -35.58
N GLU A 286 3.98 27.58 -35.40
CA GLU A 286 2.94 28.07 -36.30
C GLU A 286 3.44 28.39 -37.72
N LYS A 287 4.71 28.80 -37.85
CA LYS A 287 5.28 29.20 -39.16
C LYS A 287 5.41 28.02 -40.12
N VAL A 288 5.67 26.81 -39.59
CA VAL A 288 5.86 25.60 -40.42
C VAL A 288 4.70 24.60 -40.28
N ARG A 289 3.75 24.86 -39.40
CA ARG A 289 2.63 23.94 -39.12
C ARG A 289 1.88 23.53 -40.35
N ASN A 290 1.44 24.51 -41.12
CA ASN A 290 0.64 24.24 -42.33
C ASN A 290 1.47 23.50 -43.39
N GLU A 291 2.70 23.88 -43.62
CA GLU A 291 3.59 23.25 -44.62
C GLU A 291 3.85 21.78 -44.26
N PHE A 292 4.23 21.51 -43.02
CA PHE A 292 4.55 20.16 -42.57
C PHE A 292 3.30 19.25 -42.50
N PHE A 293 2.18 19.79 -42.05
CA PHE A 293 0.92 19.04 -42.04
C PHE A 293 0.45 18.74 -43.49
N GLN A 294 0.50 19.71 -44.41
CA GLN A 294 0.13 19.50 -45.81
C GLN A 294 1.05 18.48 -46.47
N ARG A 295 2.35 18.52 -46.23
CA ARG A 295 3.29 17.51 -46.73
C ARG A 295 2.93 16.13 -46.25
N PHE A 296 2.69 15.98 -44.95
CA PHE A 296 2.29 14.72 -44.30
C PHE A 296 1.01 14.16 -44.93
N VAL A 297 -0.04 14.95 -45.05
CA VAL A 297 -1.33 14.54 -45.61
C VAL A 297 -1.22 14.29 -47.13
N SER A 298 -0.50 15.12 -47.89
CA SER A 298 -0.36 14.97 -49.35
C SER A 298 0.48 13.77 -49.76
N SER A 299 1.34 13.27 -48.90
CA SER A 299 2.12 12.06 -49.11
C SER A 299 1.32 10.77 -48.92
N PHE A 300 0.16 10.83 -48.28
CA PHE A 300 -0.69 9.66 -48.00
C PHE A 300 -1.14 8.99 -49.33
N ARG A 301 -1.04 7.66 -49.38
CA ARG A 301 -1.47 6.84 -50.53
C ARG A 301 -2.22 5.60 -50.03
N PHE A 302 -3.35 5.31 -50.65
CA PHE A 302 -4.03 4.00 -50.45
C PHE A 302 -3.23 2.90 -51.14
N LYS A 303 -3.14 1.76 -50.50
CA LYS A 303 -2.60 0.52 -51.01
C LYS A 303 -3.70 -0.57 -51.00
N ALA A 304 -3.57 -1.53 -51.90
CA ALA A 304 -4.47 -2.68 -51.86
C ALA A 304 -4.22 -3.51 -50.58
N ILE A 305 -5.29 -3.85 -49.93
CA ILE A 305 -5.24 -4.81 -48.81
C ILE A 305 -5.33 -6.21 -49.40
N ALA A 306 -4.39 -7.09 -49.05
CA ALA A 306 -4.40 -8.45 -49.53
C ALA A 306 -5.58 -9.22 -48.97
N ASN A 307 -6.24 -10.01 -49.78
CA ASN A 307 -7.24 -10.98 -49.31
C ASN A 307 -6.53 -12.06 -48.48
N LYS A 308 -7.09 -12.41 -47.37
CA LYS A 308 -6.57 -13.46 -46.48
C LYS A 308 -7.37 -14.73 -46.70
N ASP A 309 -6.70 -15.87 -46.86
CA ASP A 309 -7.34 -17.19 -46.84
C ASP A 309 -7.54 -17.63 -45.39
N TYR A 310 -8.60 -18.43 -45.16
CA TYR A 310 -8.82 -18.99 -43.82
C TYR A 310 -7.78 -20.05 -43.53
N ILE A 311 -7.22 -20.00 -42.33
CA ILE A 311 -6.24 -20.96 -41.80
C ILE A 311 -6.65 -21.39 -40.41
N THR A 312 -6.36 -22.63 -40.06
CA THR A 312 -6.42 -23.07 -38.68
C THR A 312 -5.19 -22.51 -37.91
N PHE A 313 -5.41 -21.56 -37.03
CA PHE A 313 -4.38 -21.01 -36.16
C PHE A 313 -4.35 -21.79 -34.88
N THR A 314 -3.16 -22.11 -34.34
CA THR A 314 -2.96 -22.79 -33.08
C THR A 314 -2.09 -21.96 -32.16
N SER A 315 -2.61 -21.62 -30.98
CA SER A 315 -1.84 -21.02 -29.87
C SER A 315 -1.40 -22.12 -28.90
N LYS A 316 -0.09 -22.35 -28.83
CA LYS A 316 0.46 -23.28 -27.85
C LYS A 316 0.39 -22.73 -26.42
N GLU A 317 0.55 -21.42 -26.26
CA GLU A 317 0.52 -20.74 -24.99
C GLU A 317 -0.88 -20.79 -24.34
N ASP A 318 -1.92 -20.59 -25.14
CA ASP A 318 -3.30 -20.61 -24.65
C ASP A 318 -4.01 -21.93 -24.98
N ALA A 319 -3.27 -22.90 -25.51
CA ALA A 319 -3.72 -24.25 -25.79
C ALA A 319 -5.09 -24.32 -26.49
N PHE A 320 -5.21 -23.59 -27.60
CA PHE A 320 -6.40 -23.60 -28.45
C PHE A 320 -6.04 -23.58 -29.95
N SER A 321 -6.95 -24.05 -30.79
CA SER A 321 -6.94 -23.80 -32.24
C SER A 321 -8.31 -23.28 -32.71
N ALA A 322 -8.30 -22.45 -33.76
CA ALA A 322 -9.50 -21.92 -34.41
C ALA A 322 -9.19 -21.44 -35.82
N ASP A 323 -10.21 -21.37 -36.68
CA ASP A 323 -10.06 -20.97 -38.08
C ASP A 323 -10.22 -19.44 -38.26
N PHE A 324 -9.13 -18.75 -38.56
CA PHE A 324 -9.10 -17.30 -38.76
C PHE A 324 -8.87 -16.95 -40.24
N PRO A 325 -9.36 -15.77 -40.68
CA PRO A 325 -8.95 -15.22 -41.97
C PRO A 325 -7.50 -14.71 -41.88
N GLY A 326 -6.56 -15.60 -42.16
CA GLY A 326 -5.12 -15.37 -41.99
C GLY A 326 -4.66 -15.51 -40.55
N THR A 327 -3.36 -15.29 -40.32
CA THR A 327 -2.78 -15.32 -38.97
C THR A 327 -3.33 -14.16 -38.14
N PRO A 328 -3.99 -14.42 -37.00
CA PRO A 328 -4.53 -13.36 -36.16
C PRO A 328 -3.40 -12.55 -35.53
N VAL A 329 -3.62 -11.26 -35.33
CA VAL A 329 -2.71 -10.39 -34.60
C VAL A 329 -2.92 -10.62 -33.11
N LYS A 330 -1.84 -10.99 -32.40
CA LYS A 330 -1.84 -11.16 -30.94
C LYS A 330 -1.63 -9.80 -30.26
N ARG A 331 -2.49 -9.50 -29.29
CA ARG A 331 -2.36 -8.36 -28.36
C ARG A 331 -2.36 -8.88 -26.93
N GLU A 332 -1.54 -8.29 -26.11
CA GLU A 332 -1.49 -8.59 -24.68
C GLU A 332 -1.78 -7.33 -23.89
N MET A 333 -2.55 -7.48 -22.82
CA MET A 333 -2.84 -6.42 -21.87
C MET A 333 -3.07 -6.99 -20.48
N THR A 334 -2.92 -6.16 -19.46
CA THR A 334 -3.23 -6.52 -18.09
C THR A 334 -4.49 -5.78 -17.67
N VAL A 335 -5.46 -6.50 -17.13
CA VAL A 335 -6.72 -5.95 -16.62
C VAL A 335 -6.90 -6.43 -15.19
N SER A 336 -6.93 -5.52 -14.22
CA SER A 336 -7.07 -5.86 -12.78
C SER A 336 -6.13 -6.99 -12.34
N ALA A 337 -4.82 -6.85 -12.63
CA ALA A 337 -3.77 -7.83 -12.37
C ALA A 337 -3.86 -9.17 -13.13
N MET A 338 -4.88 -9.37 -13.97
CA MET A 338 -5.05 -10.55 -14.81
C MET A 338 -4.44 -10.31 -16.18
N LYS A 339 -3.77 -11.33 -16.75
CA LYS A 339 -3.26 -11.26 -18.12
C LYS A 339 -4.38 -11.57 -19.11
N MET A 340 -4.55 -10.70 -20.08
CA MET A 340 -5.48 -10.89 -21.19
C MET A 340 -4.72 -10.93 -22.50
N ARG A 341 -4.92 -11.99 -23.27
CA ARG A 341 -4.39 -12.14 -24.62
C ARG A 341 -5.55 -12.14 -25.61
N LEU A 342 -5.42 -11.34 -26.64
CA LEU A 342 -6.41 -11.15 -27.69
C LEU A 342 -5.82 -11.59 -29.03
N TYR A 343 -6.56 -12.37 -29.78
CA TYR A 343 -6.26 -12.83 -31.13
C TYR A 343 -7.29 -12.22 -32.07
N ILE A 344 -6.86 -11.29 -32.91
CA ILE A 344 -7.74 -10.41 -33.69
C ILE A 344 -7.50 -10.65 -35.17
N ALA A 345 -8.56 -10.86 -35.90
CA ALA A 345 -8.51 -10.94 -37.37
C ALA A 345 -9.79 -10.37 -37.99
N ASN A 346 -9.64 -9.75 -39.17
CA ASN A 346 -10.74 -9.18 -39.92
C ASN A 346 -10.80 -9.83 -41.32
N ASP A 347 -11.99 -10.27 -41.73
CA ASP A 347 -12.25 -10.66 -43.11
C ASP A 347 -12.67 -9.43 -43.90
N THR A 348 -11.78 -8.97 -44.74
CA THR A 348 -11.99 -7.78 -45.58
C THR A 348 -13.05 -7.98 -46.64
N LYS A 349 -13.39 -9.20 -47.03
CA LYS A 349 -14.43 -9.51 -48.03
C LYS A 349 -15.83 -9.40 -47.44
N SER A 350 -16.07 -10.07 -46.29
CA SER A 350 -17.38 -10.17 -45.66
C SER A 350 -17.63 -9.09 -44.62
N ASN A 351 -16.59 -8.38 -44.19
CA ASN A 351 -16.64 -7.43 -43.05
C ASN A 351 -16.96 -8.09 -41.72
N VAL A 352 -16.53 -9.35 -41.54
CA VAL A 352 -16.66 -10.08 -40.29
C VAL A 352 -15.41 -9.82 -39.45
N ASN A 353 -15.59 -9.46 -38.18
CA ASN A 353 -14.48 -9.28 -37.23
C ASN A 353 -14.48 -10.45 -36.24
N TYR A 354 -13.31 -11.01 -36.04
CA TYR A 354 -13.05 -12.10 -35.11
C TYR A 354 -12.14 -11.64 -34.02
N VAL A 355 -12.57 -11.79 -32.78
CA VAL A 355 -11.76 -11.57 -31.59
C VAL A 355 -11.87 -12.82 -30.74
N PHE A 356 -10.75 -13.48 -30.51
CA PHE A 356 -10.67 -14.56 -29.55
C PHE A 356 -9.80 -14.11 -28.38
N GLN A 357 -10.34 -14.18 -27.20
CA GLN A 357 -9.73 -13.68 -25.99
C GLN A 357 -9.41 -14.82 -25.05
N CYS A 358 -8.25 -14.79 -24.43
CA CYS A 358 -7.90 -15.64 -23.29
C CYS A 358 -7.60 -14.73 -22.10
N LEU A 359 -8.42 -14.79 -21.06
CA LEU A 359 -8.20 -14.14 -19.78
C LEU A 359 -7.64 -15.19 -18.83
N GLU A 360 -6.46 -14.92 -18.29
CA GLU A 360 -5.78 -15.77 -17.32
C GLU A 360 -5.99 -15.18 -15.93
N LEU A 361 -6.71 -15.90 -15.09
CA LEU A 361 -6.94 -15.53 -13.69
C LEU A 361 -5.63 -15.57 -12.89
N ALA A 362 -5.62 -14.91 -11.73
CA ALA A 362 -4.44 -14.91 -10.88
C ALA A 362 -4.00 -16.35 -10.54
N ALA A 363 -2.70 -16.50 -10.34
CA ALA A 363 -2.07 -17.75 -9.97
C ALA A 363 -2.72 -18.38 -8.72
N GLY A 364 -2.98 -19.68 -8.76
CA GLY A 364 -3.66 -20.39 -7.67
C GLY A 364 -5.17 -20.20 -7.61
N THR A 365 -5.73 -19.36 -8.49
CA THR A 365 -7.18 -19.16 -8.57
C THR A 365 -7.80 -20.19 -9.49
N TYR A 366 -8.72 -20.99 -8.98
CA TYR A 366 -9.56 -21.88 -9.75
C TYR A 366 -10.99 -21.38 -9.73
N ASN A 367 -11.68 -21.54 -10.87
CA ASN A 367 -13.08 -21.21 -10.92
C ASN A 367 -13.90 -22.20 -10.10
N ASN A 368 -14.55 -21.73 -9.08
CA ASN A 368 -15.49 -22.50 -8.28
C ASN A 368 -16.95 -22.34 -8.72
N ASN A 369 -17.22 -21.33 -9.54
CA ASN A 369 -18.56 -21.03 -10.03
C ASN A 369 -18.50 -20.62 -11.50
N ASP A 370 -18.36 -21.63 -12.37
CA ASP A 370 -18.36 -21.42 -13.82
C ASP A 370 -19.55 -20.61 -14.29
N ASP A 371 -20.74 -20.87 -13.75
CA ASP A 371 -21.94 -20.15 -14.13
C ASP A 371 -21.91 -18.67 -13.81
N GLN A 372 -21.35 -18.29 -12.64
CA GLN A 372 -21.22 -16.88 -12.28
C GLN A 372 -20.22 -16.16 -13.17
N ILE A 373 -19.08 -16.79 -13.49
CA ILE A 373 -18.08 -16.21 -14.38
C ILE A 373 -18.62 -16.07 -15.78
N LEU A 374 -19.26 -17.11 -16.30
CA LEU A 374 -19.90 -17.07 -17.62
C LEU A 374 -20.99 -16.00 -17.67
N SER A 375 -21.73 -15.80 -16.57
CA SER A 375 -22.73 -14.72 -16.46
C SER A 375 -22.06 -13.37 -16.46
N ASN A 376 -21.10 -13.14 -15.56
CA ASN A 376 -20.42 -11.84 -15.43
C ASN A 376 -19.73 -11.43 -16.74
N VAL A 377 -18.99 -12.34 -17.37
CA VAL A 377 -18.27 -12.03 -18.62
C VAL A 377 -19.26 -11.75 -19.75
N GLY A 378 -20.28 -12.59 -19.92
CA GLY A 378 -21.30 -12.41 -20.97
C GLY A 378 -22.10 -11.12 -20.78
N ASP A 379 -22.53 -10.81 -19.57
CA ASP A 379 -23.31 -9.62 -19.26
C ASP A 379 -22.50 -8.35 -19.41
N ASN A 380 -21.23 -8.34 -18.97
CA ASN A 380 -20.31 -7.22 -19.19
C ASN A 380 -20.08 -6.90 -20.67
N VAL A 381 -19.95 -7.94 -21.52
CA VAL A 381 -19.79 -7.75 -22.97
C VAL A 381 -21.06 -7.13 -23.55
N LEU A 382 -22.23 -7.64 -23.19
CA LEU A 382 -23.53 -7.07 -23.62
C LEU A 382 -23.69 -5.62 -23.16
N GLN A 383 -23.36 -5.32 -21.93
CA GLN A 383 -23.42 -3.96 -21.38
C GLN A 383 -22.45 -3.01 -22.08
N THR A 384 -21.21 -3.44 -22.33
CA THR A 384 -20.17 -2.61 -22.98
C THR A 384 -20.54 -2.24 -24.39
N LEU A 385 -21.17 -3.15 -25.14
CA LEU A 385 -21.62 -2.90 -26.51
C LEU A 385 -22.94 -2.14 -26.59
N GLY A 386 -23.69 -2.09 -25.49
CA GLY A 386 -24.90 -1.30 -25.27
C GLY A 386 -26.05 -1.58 -26.24
N ASN A 387 -27.29 -1.51 -25.78
CA ASN A 387 -28.52 -1.61 -26.58
C ASN A 387 -28.59 -2.79 -27.56
N LEU A 388 -28.00 -3.94 -27.20
CA LEU A 388 -28.14 -5.19 -27.97
C LEU A 388 -29.41 -5.92 -27.56
N LYS A 389 -30.10 -6.49 -28.56
CA LYS A 389 -31.23 -7.39 -28.31
C LYS A 389 -30.70 -8.83 -28.34
N THR A 390 -30.77 -9.53 -27.22
CA THR A 390 -30.44 -10.97 -27.15
C THR A 390 -31.44 -11.76 -27.98
N LEU A 391 -30.95 -12.59 -28.87
CA LEU A 391 -31.72 -13.50 -29.73
C LEU A 391 -31.76 -14.92 -29.16
N SER A 392 -30.62 -15.39 -28.64
CA SER A 392 -30.50 -16.64 -27.89
C SER A 392 -29.40 -16.51 -26.84
N ASP A 393 -29.53 -17.26 -25.75
CA ASP A 393 -28.57 -17.34 -24.65
C ASP A 393 -28.61 -18.77 -24.10
N GLU A 394 -27.58 -19.52 -24.35
CA GLU A 394 -27.57 -20.95 -24.08
C GLU A 394 -26.32 -21.40 -23.31
N ARG A 395 -26.55 -22.27 -22.33
CA ARG A 395 -25.47 -22.98 -21.63
C ARG A 395 -25.25 -24.31 -22.34
N LYS A 396 -23.96 -24.67 -22.56
CA LYS A 396 -23.60 -25.91 -23.19
C LYS A 396 -22.21 -26.38 -22.74
N LEU A 397 -21.87 -27.61 -23.12
CA LEU A 397 -20.52 -28.15 -22.95
C LEU A 397 -19.78 -28.12 -24.28
N ILE A 398 -18.56 -27.63 -24.29
CA ILE A 398 -17.64 -27.68 -25.42
C ILE A 398 -16.42 -28.45 -24.97
N GLN A 399 -16.24 -29.65 -25.57
CA GLN A 399 -15.14 -30.58 -25.23
C GLN A 399 -15.07 -30.88 -23.71
N GLY A 400 -16.22 -30.90 -23.04
CA GLY A 400 -16.31 -31.15 -21.59
C GLY A 400 -16.22 -29.92 -20.70
N TYR A 401 -15.94 -28.74 -21.27
CA TYR A 401 -15.87 -27.48 -20.51
C TYR A 401 -17.19 -26.72 -20.56
N THR A 402 -17.56 -26.08 -19.46
CA THR A 402 -18.78 -25.28 -19.35
C THR A 402 -18.66 -24.03 -20.22
N ALA A 403 -19.69 -23.77 -21.02
CA ALA A 403 -19.71 -22.65 -21.95
C ALA A 403 -21.06 -21.94 -21.95
N ARG A 404 -21.06 -20.63 -22.24
CA ARG A 404 -22.24 -19.81 -22.53
C ARG A 404 -22.13 -19.25 -23.94
N GLU A 405 -23.12 -19.48 -24.76
CA GLU A 405 -23.21 -18.92 -26.10
C GLU A 405 -24.37 -17.95 -26.17
N ILE A 406 -24.09 -16.72 -26.67
CA ILE A 406 -25.09 -15.65 -26.80
C ILE A 406 -25.09 -15.18 -28.25
N ASP A 407 -26.29 -15.16 -28.86
CA ASP A 407 -26.55 -14.43 -30.11
C ASP A 407 -27.25 -13.13 -29.79
N ALA A 408 -26.72 -12.01 -30.29
CA ALA A 408 -27.31 -10.71 -30.06
C ALA A 408 -27.39 -9.86 -31.34
N GLU A 409 -28.39 -9.00 -31.41
CA GLU A 409 -28.64 -8.12 -32.56
C GLU A 409 -28.54 -6.66 -32.12
N GLY A 410 -27.64 -5.93 -32.77
CA GLY A 410 -27.58 -4.48 -32.74
C GLY A 410 -28.30 -3.87 -33.95
N LYS A 411 -28.18 -2.55 -34.09
CA LYS A 411 -28.74 -1.83 -35.24
C LYS A 411 -27.91 -2.12 -36.52
N ASP A 412 -28.21 -3.04 -37.34
CA ASP A 412 -27.54 -3.42 -38.58
C ASP A 412 -26.35 -4.39 -38.44
N VAL A 413 -26.08 -4.91 -37.23
CA VAL A 413 -24.98 -5.85 -36.96
C VAL A 413 -25.42 -6.94 -36.00
N ARG A 414 -24.99 -8.15 -36.21
CA ARG A 414 -25.15 -9.25 -35.28
C ARG A 414 -23.84 -9.59 -34.61
N TYR A 415 -23.95 -10.10 -33.40
CA TYR A 415 -22.83 -10.53 -32.58
C TYR A 415 -23.08 -11.98 -32.15
N ARG A 416 -22.03 -12.78 -32.21
CA ARG A 416 -21.97 -14.08 -31.57
C ARG A 416 -20.90 -14.03 -30.51
N PHE A 417 -21.29 -14.34 -29.29
CA PHE A 417 -20.40 -14.47 -28.16
C PHE A 417 -20.36 -15.92 -27.73
N LEU A 418 -19.18 -16.45 -27.47
CA LEU A 418 -19.00 -17.73 -26.82
C LEU A 418 -17.97 -17.52 -25.69
N THR A 419 -18.35 -17.80 -24.46
CA THR A 419 -17.46 -17.76 -23.30
C THR A 419 -17.32 -19.18 -22.76
N ILE A 420 -16.09 -19.59 -22.45
CA ILE A 420 -15.76 -20.94 -21.97
C ILE A 420 -14.81 -20.81 -20.80
N THR A 421 -15.05 -21.57 -19.74
CA THR A 421 -14.13 -21.69 -18.60
C THR A 421 -13.31 -22.96 -18.71
N ARG A 422 -12.00 -22.84 -18.52
CA ARG A 422 -11.08 -23.99 -18.53
C ARG A 422 -9.96 -23.74 -17.53
N LEU A 423 -10.02 -24.42 -16.40
CA LEU A 423 -9.11 -24.23 -15.27
C LEU A 423 -9.11 -22.74 -14.81
N ASN A 424 -7.94 -22.10 -14.79
CA ASN A 424 -7.80 -20.68 -14.47
C ASN A 424 -7.95 -19.75 -15.67
N LYS A 425 -8.41 -20.24 -16.79
CA LYS A 425 -8.55 -19.43 -18.01
C LYS A 425 -10.00 -19.30 -18.43
N VAL A 426 -10.36 -18.08 -18.81
CA VAL A 426 -11.65 -17.79 -19.43
C VAL A 426 -11.41 -17.42 -20.89
N TYR A 427 -11.94 -18.19 -21.79
CA TYR A 427 -11.86 -17.94 -23.22
C TYR A 427 -13.15 -17.30 -23.70
N SER A 428 -13.03 -16.27 -24.55
CA SER A 428 -14.19 -15.64 -25.14
C SER A 428 -13.98 -15.42 -26.64
N ALA A 429 -14.88 -15.93 -27.43
CA ALA A 429 -14.97 -15.62 -28.86
C ALA A 429 -16.02 -14.53 -29.05
N ILE A 430 -15.66 -13.46 -29.74
CA ILE A 430 -16.55 -12.36 -30.10
C ILE A 430 -16.48 -12.20 -31.61
N VAL A 431 -17.60 -12.50 -32.28
CA VAL A 431 -17.71 -12.33 -33.72
C VAL A 431 -18.77 -11.29 -34.03
N SER A 432 -18.39 -10.24 -34.73
CA SER A 432 -19.36 -9.25 -35.24
C SER A 432 -19.50 -9.38 -36.75
N TYR A 433 -20.74 -9.46 -37.24
CA TYR A 433 -21.04 -9.78 -38.62
C TYR A 433 -22.35 -9.17 -39.11
N LEU A 434 -22.50 -9.03 -40.43
CA LEU A 434 -23.79 -8.71 -41.05
C LEU A 434 -24.65 -9.98 -41.19
N PRO A 435 -25.99 -9.90 -41.10
CA PRO A 435 -26.87 -11.07 -41.06
C PRO A 435 -26.62 -12.13 -42.15
N GLN A 436 -26.24 -11.68 -43.37
CA GLN A 436 -25.94 -12.59 -44.48
C GLN A 436 -24.68 -13.42 -44.33
N TYR A 437 -23.80 -13.09 -43.34
CA TYR A 437 -22.55 -13.82 -43.07
C TYR A 437 -22.61 -14.66 -41.78
N LYS A 438 -23.82 -15.03 -41.37
CA LYS A 438 -24.03 -15.88 -40.18
C LYS A 438 -23.24 -17.16 -40.22
N ASP A 439 -23.18 -17.81 -41.38
CA ASP A 439 -22.50 -19.10 -41.57
C ASP A 439 -20.98 -19.00 -41.26
N GLN A 440 -20.36 -17.87 -41.53
CA GLN A 440 -18.95 -17.62 -41.18
C GLN A 440 -18.74 -17.47 -39.67
N ALA A 441 -19.66 -16.83 -38.98
CA ALA A 441 -19.62 -16.71 -37.53
C ALA A 441 -19.83 -18.09 -36.87
N ASP A 442 -20.78 -18.87 -37.39
CA ASP A 442 -21.06 -20.22 -36.91
C ASP A 442 -19.84 -21.14 -37.13
N ALA A 443 -19.22 -21.09 -38.33
CA ALA A 443 -18.05 -21.90 -38.69
C ALA A 443 -16.87 -21.54 -37.74
N PHE A 444 -16.65 -20.27 -37.44
CA PHE A 444 -15.59 -19.86 -36.52
C PHE A 444 -15.78 -20.45 -35.13
N VAL A 445 -16.99 -20.29 -34.53
CA VAL A 445 -17.28 -20.81 -33.20
C VAL A 445 -17.16 -22.34 -33.15
N GLN A 446 -17.59 -23.04 -34.22
CA GLN A 446 -17.47 -24.51 -34.36
C GLN A 446 -16.03 -24.99 -34.59
N SER A 447 -15.16 -24.15 -35.11
CA SER A 447 -13.75 -24.46 -35.33
C SER A 447 -12.89 -24.44 -34.07
N ILE A 448 -13.39 -23.81 -32.98
CA ILE A 448 -12.65 -23.68 -31.72
C ILE A 448 -12.43 -25.03 -31.08
N LYS A 449 -11.17 -25.37 -30.87
CA LYS A 449 -10.75 -26.61 -30.21
C LYS A 449 -9.72 -26.29 -29.17
N PHE A 450 -9.77 -27.00 -28.06
CA PHE A 450 -8.74 -26.95 -27.04
C PHE A 450 -7.70 -28.02 -27.29
N GLU A 451 -6.48 -27.58 -27.26
CA GLU A 451 -5.28 -28.42 -27.37
C GLU A 451 -4.81 -28.82 -25.95
N ASP A 452 -3.97 -29.85 -25.87
CA ASP A 452 -3.31 -30.16 -24.62
C ASP A 452 -2.31 -29.05 -24.28
N TYR A 453 -2.20 -28.73 -23.00
CA TYR A 453 -1.18 -27.79 -22.54
C TYR A 453 0.22 -28.40 -22.72
N VAL A 454 1.15 -27.57 -23.10
CA VAL A 454 2.56 -27.96 -23.10
C VAL A 454 3.01 -28.14 -21.64
N ALA A 455 3.60 -29.30 -21.33
CA ALA A 455 4.13 -29.56 -20.00
C ALA A 455 5.21 -28.49 -19.64
N PRO A 456 5.23 -27.96 -18.42
CA PRO A 456 6.26 -27.04 -18.00
C PRO A 456 7.63 -27.72 -17.96
N ASP A 457 8.70 -26.93 -18.08
CA ASP A 457 10.08 -27.39 -17.95
C ASP A 457 10.43 -27.54 -16.46
N TYR A 458 10.16 -28.71 -15.91
CA TYR A 458 10.45 -29.01 -14.51
C TYR A 458 11.95 -28.94 -14.22
N ARG A 459 12.34 -28.09 -13.28
CA ARG A 459 13.72 -27.83 -12.90
C ARG A 459 14.00 -28.20 -11.47
N LYS A 460 15.20 -28.74 -11.25
CA LYS A 460 15.72 -29.00 -9.91
C LYS A 460 16.26 -27.71 -9.30
N VAL A 461 15.66 -27.27 -8.21
CA VAL A 461 16.08 -26.09 -7.42
C VAL A 461 16.79 -26.57 -6.17
N THR A 462 17.97 -26.03 -5.91
CA THR A 462 18.74 -26.32 -4.68
C THR A 462 18.51 -25.19 -3.68
N LEU A 463 18.14 -25.57 -2.47
CA LEU A 463 17.80 -24.65 -1.39
C LEU A 463 18.91 -24.62 -0.31
N ALA A 464 19.05 -23.46 0.35
CA ALA A 464 19.78 -23.30 1.59
C ALA A 464 21.17 -23.95 1.57
N ASP A 465 22.03 -23.46 0.69
CA ASP A 465 23.43 -23.87 0.60
C ASP A 465 23.62 -25.39 0.39
N GLY A 466 22.66 -26.03 -0.27
CA GLY A 466 22.69 -27.45 -0.57
C GLY A 466 22.04 -28.37 0.45
N PHE A 467 21.31 -27.81 1.44
CA PHE A 467 20.59 -28.63 2.43
C PHE A 467 19.52 -29.53 1.82
N ALA A 468 18.76 -28.98 0.89
CA ALA A 468 17.73 -29.73 0.17
C ALA A 468 17.62 -29.31 -1.30
N SER A 469 17.09 -30.20 -2.13
CA SER A 469 16.69 -29.88 -3.49
C SER A 469 15.30 -30.41 -3.76
N ILE A 470 14.55 -29.68 -4.58
CA ILE A 470 13.18 -29.98 -5.00
C ILE A 470 13.04 -29.77 -6.50
N VAL A 471 11.97 -30.28 -7.09
CA VAL A 471 11.65 -30.07 -8.51
C VAL A 471 10.43 -29.17 -8.62
N LEU A 472 10.56 -28.07 -9.37
CA LEU A 472 9.51 -27.07 -9.59
C LEU A 472 9.22 -26.87 -11.08
N PRO A 473 7.98 -26.42 -11.45
CA PRO A 473 7.58 -26.31 -12.85
C PRO A 473 8.22 -25.17 -13.64
N THR A 474 8.89 -24.23 -12.97
CA THR A 474 9.59 -23.09 -13.61
C THR A 474 10.79 -22.68 -12.77
N GLU A 475 11.58 -21.74 -13.29
CA GLU A 475 12.57 -21.02 -12.46
C GLU A 475 11.88 -20.20 -11.39
N VAL A 476 12.51 -20.12 -10.22
CA VAL A 476 12.00 -19.36 -9.08
C VAL A 476 13.08 -18.45 -8.53
N GLU A 477 12.67 -17.28 -8.10
CA GLU A 477 13.49 -16.44 -7.22
C GLU A 477 13.23 -16.85 -5.78
N VAL A 478 14.32 -16.97 -5.01
CA VAL A 478 14.24 -17.30 -3.59
C VAL A 478 14.30 -16.01 -2.80
N ASP A 479 13.21 -15.69 -2.12
CA ASP A 479 13.14 -14.54 -1.22
C ASP A 479 13.64 -14.90 0.17
N SER A 480 14.49 -14.03 0.73
CA SER A 480 15.03 -14.14 2.10
C SER A 480 14.73 -12.89 2.94
N SER A 481 13.92 -11.96 2.42
CA SER A 481 13.68 -10.65 3.02
C SER A 481 12.51 -10.61 4.01
N GLY A 482 11.76 -11.70 4.16
CA GLY A 482 10.58 -11.78 5.02
C GLY A 482 10.84 -11.61 6.51
N PHE A 483 9.79 -11.29 7.25
CA PHE A 483 9.79 -11.28 8.72
C PHE A 483 10.07 -12.70 9.23
N LYS A 484 11.09 -12.84 10.08
CA LYS A 484 11.45 -14.13 10.66
C LYS A 484 10.61 -14.39 11.93
N PRO A 485 9.93 -15.53 11.99
CA PRO A 485 9.25 -15.93 13.21
C PRO A 485 10.23 -16.15 14.37
N ASP A 486 9.70 -16.14 15.61
CA ASP A 486 10.49 -16.36 16.83
C ASP A 486 11.31 -17.66 16.74
N GLY A 487 12.57 -17.57 17.10
CA GLY A 487 13.51 -18.70 17.08
C GLY A 487 14.03 -19.10 15.70
N VAL A 488 13.61 -18.47 14.62
CA VAL A 488 14.09 -18.76 13.26
C VAL A 488 15.30 -17.91 12.93
N GLU A 489 16.43 -18.58 12.70
CA GLU A 489 17.68 -17.95 12.29
C GLU A 489 17.70 -17.56 10.81
N LYS A 490 17.21 -18.47 9.96
CA LYS A 490 17.17 -18.28 8.50
C LYS A 490 15.81 -18.73 7.96
N GLU A 491 15.20 -17.90 7.16
CA GLU A 491 13.99 -18.24 6.41
C GLU A 491 14.21 -17.96 4.94
N LEU A 492 13.72 -18.87 4.08
CA LEU A 492 13.71 -18.72 2.63
C LEU A 492 12.32 -19.11 2.14
N TYR A 493 11.80 -18.30 1.25
CA TYR A 493 10.49 -18.55 0.63
C TYR A 493 10.64 -18.48 -0.88
N CYS A 494 9.96 -19.38 -1.59
CA CYS A 494 9.74 -19.22 -3.02
C CYS A 494 8.38 -19.77 -3.42
N SER A 495 7.80 -19.20 -4.45
CA SER A 495 6.55 -19.66 -5.02
C SER A 495 6.62 -19.64 -6.54
N THR A 496 5.87 -20.55 -7.15
CA THR A 496 5.71 -20.61 -8.59
C THR A 496 4.38 -21.25 -8.96
N VAL A 497 3.97 -21.07 -10.18
CA VAL A 497 2.71 -21.62 -10.70
C VAL A 497 3.00 -22.43 -11.94
N ASP A 498 2.36 -23.59 -12.04
CA ASP A 498 2.27 -24.30 -13.31
C ASP A 498 1.33 -23.54 -14.24
N PRO A 499 1.83 -22.94 -15.34
CA PRO A 499 1.02 -22.12 -16.23
C PRO A 499 -0.10 -22.92 -16.93
N ASN A 500 -0.03 -24.24 -16.87
CA ASN A 500 -0.94 -25.12 -17.57
C ASN A 500 -2.09 -25.59 -16.68
N SER A 501 -1.77 -26.00 -15.45
CA SER A 501 -2.76 -26.50 -14.49
C SER A 501 -3.18 -25.47 -13.45
N SER A 502 -2.50 -24.33 -13.38
CA SER A 502 -2.65 -23.31 -12.34
C SER A 502 -2.36 -23.81 -10.92
N ALA A 503 -1.79 -25.00 -10.80
CA ALA A 503 -1.31 -25.45 -9.51
C ALA A 503 -0.24 -24.48 -8.99
N MET A 504 -0.42 -23.99 -7.75
CA MET A 504 0.51 -23.07 -7.13
C MET A 504 1.39 -23.81 -6.13
N TYR A 505 2.68 -23.71 -6.36
CA TYR A 505 3.71 -24.36 -5.56
C TYR A 505 4.36 -23.32 -4.66
N GLN A 506 4.42 -23.61 -3.36
CA GLN A 506 5.14 -22.78 -2.40
C GLN A 506 6.14 -23.66 -1.64
N VAL A 507 7.29 -23.10 -1.36
CA VAL A 507 8.34 -23.73 -0.60
C VAL A 507 8.82 -22.74 0.46
N ASN A 508 8.75 -23.18 1.72
CA ASN A 508 9.28 -22.43 2.84
C ASN A 508 10.33 -23.27 3.56
N TYR A 509 11.52 -22.71 3.73
CA TYR A 509 12.61 -23.28 4.47
C TYR A 509 12.88 -22.43 5.70
N ARG A 510 12.91 -23.05 6.87
CA ARG A 510 13.24 -22.42 8.15
C ARG A 510 14.37 -23.20 8.82
N LYS A 511 15.43 -22.51 9.18
CA LYS A 511 16.45 -23.01 10.09
C LYS A 511 16.25 -22.36 11.44
N TYR A 512 16.01 -23.19 12.45
CA TYR A 512 15.86 -22.73 13.83
C TYR A 512 17.21 -22.48 14.46
N SER A 513 17.27 -21.57 15.42
CA SER A 513 18.47 -21.27 16.15
C SER A 513 18.93 -22.45 17.01
N SER A 514 20.22 -22.48 17.33
CA SER A 514 20.79 -23.52 18.19
C SER A 514 20.19 -23.58 19.59
N LEU A 515 19.54 -22.51 20.04
CA LEU A 515 18.88 -22.41 21.34
C LEU A 515 17.36 -22.62 21.27
N TYR A 516 16.79 -22.75 20.08
CA TYR A 516 15.36 -22.95 19.93
C TYR A 516 14.94 -24.30 20.51
N THR A 517 13.93 -24.31 21.33
CA THR A 517 13.31 -25.52 21.88
C THR A 517 11.80 -25.38 21.96
N VAL A 518 11.11 -26.46 21.65
CA VAL A 518 9.65 -26.55 21.68
C VAL A 518 9.25 -27.97 22.03
N ASN A 519 8.10 -28.17 22.66
CA ASN A 519 7.58 -29.52 22.81
C ASN A 519 6.90 -30.02 21.54
N ASP A 520 6.90 -31.33 21.33
CA ASP A 520 6.39 -31.96 20.10
C ASP A 520 4.92 -31.62 19.81
N SER A 521 4.07 -31.63 20.86
CA SER A 521 2.65 -31.33 20.69
C SER A 521 2.37 -29.86 20.29
N THR A 522 3.06 -28.92 20.89
CA THR A 522 2.95 -27.49 20.52
C THR A 522 3.50 -27.26 19.12
N PHE A 523 4.64 -27.88 18.78
CA PHE A 523 5.21 -27.77 17.44
C PHE A 523 4.25 -28.27 16.37
N LYS A 524 3.63 -29.45 16.59
CA LYS A 524 2.64 -30.00 15.67
C LYS A 524 1.39 -29.13 15.56
N ALA A 525 0.92 -28.55 16.66
CA ALA A 525 -0.20 -27.60 16.63
C ALA A 525 0.14 -26.36 15.79
N ASN A 526 1.32 -25.79 15.97
CA ASN A 526 1.79 -24.64 15.18
C ASN A 526 1.93 -24.98 13.68
N LEU A 527 2.41 -26.19 13.36
CA LEU A 527 2.49 -26.63 11.95
C LEU A 527 1.11 -26.78 11.30
N LYS A 528 0.11 -27.18 12.08
CA LYS A 528 -1.27 -27.35 11.61
C LYS A 528 -1.92 -26.01 11.25
N GLU A 529 -1.56 -24.95 11.93
CA GLU A 529 -2.04 -23.57 11.67
C GLU A 529 -1.19 -22.86 10.61
N MET A 530 0.00 -23.38 10.33
CA MET A 530 0.93 -22.75 9.38
C MET A 530 0.39 -22.88 7.95
N PHE A 531 0.28 -21.77 7.23
CA PHE A 531 -0.30 -21.64 5.88
C PHE A 531 -1.81 -21.93 5.81
N VAL A 532 -2.51 -21.86 6.94
CA VAL A 532 -3.96 -22.10 7.03
C VAL A 532 -4.69 -20.77 7.18
N GLU A 533 -5.75 -20.59 6.41
CA GLU A 533 -6.64 -19.44 6.44
C GLU A 533 -7.99 -19.84 7.03
N SER A 534 -8.82 -18.85 7.37
CA SER A 534 -10.14 -19.08 8.00
C SER A 534 -11.08 -19.95 7.18
N ALA A 535 -10.96 -19.92 5.85
CA ALA A 535 -11.75 -20.72 4.90
C ALA A 535 -11.30 -22.18 4.75
N ASP A 536 -10.17 -22.56 5.35
CA ASP A 536 -9.57 -23.88 5.18
C ASP A 536 -10.21 -24.93 6.09
N SER A 537 -10.64 -26.02 5.55
CA SER A 537 -11.19 -27.18 6.30
C SER A 537 -10.25 -28.38 6.18
N LEU A 538 -9.72 -28.86 7.31
CA LEU A 538 -8.85 -30.03 7.34
C LEU A 538 -9.60 -31.31 6.93
N ILE A 539 -9.14 -31.95 5.86
CA ILE A 539 -9.72 -33.21 5.34
C ILE A 539 -8.79 -34.41 5.43
N GLY A 540 -7.51 -34.19 5.75
CA GLY A 540 -6.54 -35.28 5.91
C GLY A 540 -5.33 -34.88 6.73
N GLU A 541 -4.84 -35.82 7.56
CA GLU A 541 -3.63 -35.68 8.37
C GLU A 541 -2.85 -36.98 8.39
N ASN A 542 -1.52 -36.92 8.23
CA ASN A 542 -0.64 -38.07 8.29
C ASN A 542 0.70 -37.70 8.89
N GLU A 543 1.30 -38.55 9.71
CA GLU A 543 2.63 -38.35 10.29
C GLU A 543 3.48 -39.60 10.13
N LEU A 544 4.70 -39.41 9.66
CA LEU A 544 5.66 -40.49 9.44
C LEU A 544 7.02 -40.13 10.06
N THR A 545 7.61 -41.08 10.77
CA THR A 545 9.00 -40.97 11.19
C THR A 545 9.93 -41.25 9.99
N ILE A 546 10.85 -40.34 9.72
CA ILE A 546 11.84 -40.47 8.66
C ILE A 546 13.25 -40.39 9.25
N ALA A 547 14.28 -40.66 8.44
CA ALA A 547 15.68 -40.53 8.87
C ALA A 547 15.96 -39.13 9.45
N LYS A 548 16.44 -39.08 10.70
CA LYS A 548 16.76 -37.87 11.45
C LYS A 548 15.60 -36.85 11.57
N GLY A 549 14.34 -37.31 11.61
CA GLY A 549 13.24 -36.39 11.78
C GLY A 549 11.84 -36.93 11.51
N LYS A 550 10.94 -36.03 11.12
CA LYS A 550 9.52 -36.32 10.90
C LYS A 550 9.06 -35.75 9.56
N LYS A 551 8.10 -36.43 8.92
CA LYS A 551 7.30 -35.94 7.80
C LYS A 551 5.86 -35.82 8.27
N ILE A 552 5.27 -34.63 8.19
CA ILE A 552 3.90 -34.38 8.64
C ILE A 552 3.13 -33.79 7.45
N GLU A 553 2.01 -34.39 7.12
CA GLU A 553 1.18 -34.01 5.98
C GLU A 553 -0.19 -33.52 6.46
N PHE A 554 -0.66 -32.41 5.89
CA PHE A 554 -2.02 -31.91 6.05
C PHE A 554 -2.64 -31.69 4.68
N VAL A 555 -3.93 -32.00 4.55
CA VAL A 555 -4.72 -31.72 3.36
C VAL A 555 -5.95 -30.92 3.79
N TYR A 556 -6.14 -29.77 3.16
CA TYR A 556 -7.27 -28.89 3.40
C TYR A 556 -8.12 -28.75 2.15
N ASP A 557 -9.41 -28.65 2.33
CA ASP A 557 -10.37 -28.16 1.35
C ASP A 557 -10.60 -26.68 1.61
N ILE A 558 -10.45 -25.84 0.60
CA ILE A 558 -10.64 -24.39 0.71
C ILE A 558 -12.10 -24.10 0.40
N ALA A 559 -12.88 -23.69 1.40
CA ALA A 559 -14.30 -23.44 1.27
C ALA A 559 -14.61 -22.49 0.11
N GLN A 560 -15.69 -22.77 -0.63
CA GLN A 560 -16.17 -22.00 -1.77
C GLN A 560 -15.23 -21.93 -2.99
N THR A 561 -14.16 -22.78 -2.99
CA THR A 561 -13.19 -22.68 -4.08
C THR A 561 -12.92 -24.05 -4.65
N HIS A 562 -13.26 -24.83 -5.33
CA HIS A 562 -12.80 -26.15 -5.80
C HIS A 562 -11.27 -26.31 -5.84
N VAL A 563 -10.62 -25.91 -4.73
CA VAL A 563 -9.17 -26.00 -4.53
C VAL A 563 -8.88 -26.80 -3.29
N GLU A 564 -7.95 -27.72 -3.40
CA GLU A 564 -7.34 -28.39 -2.27
C GLU A 564 -5.95 -27.84 -2.03
N LYS A 565 -5.59 -27.73 -0.76
CA LYS A 565 -4.26 -27.35 -0.31
C LYS A 565 -3.62 -28.53 0.40
N LYS A 566 -2.53 -29.05 -0.13
CA LYS A 566 -1.72 -30.07 0.55
C LYS A 566 -0.43 -29.43 1.05
N ILE A 567 -0.16 -29.62 2.33
CA ILE A 567 1.04 -29.15 3.02
C ILE A 567 1.83 -30.37 3.48
N VAL A 568 3.12 -30.41 3.17
CA VAL A 568 4.03 -31.43 3.66
C VAL A 568 5.20 -30.76 4.35
N HIS A 569 5.30 -30.98 5.63
CA HIS A 569 6.39 -30.53 6.46
C HIS A 569 7.45 -31.61 6.64
N TYR A 570 8.69 -31.33 6.36
CA TYR A 570 9.85 -32.16 6.64
C TYR A 570 10.65 -31.50 7.75
N LEU A 571 10.56 -32.01 8.96
CA LEU A 571 11.43 -31.60 10.05
C LEU A 571 12.67 -32.49 10.05
N LYS A 572 13.84 -31.91 9.93
CA LYS A 572 15.14 -32.57 9.94
C LYS A 572 16.08 -31.86 10.89
N GLY A 573 16.28 -32.40 12.10
CA GLY A 573 17.11 -31.77 13.13
C GLY A 573 16.55 -30.38 13.55
N ASP A 574 17.27 -29.32 13.19
CA ASP A 574 16.87 -27.92 13.43
C ASP A 574 16.29 -27.22 12.19
N VAL A 575 16.00 -27.98 11.14
CA VAL A 575 15.46 -27.42 9.88
C VAL A 575 14.06 -27.94 9.60
N LEU A 576 13.17 -27.01 9.27
CA LEU A 576 11.83 -27.28 8.73
C LEU A 576 11.78 -26.88 7.25
N LEU A 577 11.48 -27.84 6.39
CA LEU A 577 11.14 -27.59 5.00
C LEU A 577 9.65 -27.86 4.81
N SER A 578 8.90 -26.83 4.42
CA SER A 578 7.46 -26.92 4.15
C SER A 578 7.21 -26.80 2.66
N LEU A 579 6.54 -27.79 2.08
CA LEU A 579 6.09 -27.79 0.70
C LEU A 579 4.57 -27.64 0.69
N VAL A 580 4.08 -26.61 0.01
CA VAL A 580 2.64 -26.33 -0.11
C VAL A 580 2.25 -26.37 -1.57
N LEU A 581 1.16 -27.05 -1.88
CA LEU A 581 0.61 -27.11 -3.21
C LEU A 581 -0.89 -26.89 -3.18
N TYR A 582 -1.33 -25.89 -3.95
CA TYR A 582 -2.73 -25.63 -4.25
C TYR A 582 -3.07 -26.26 -5.60
N TYR A 583 -4.11 -27.07 -5.66
CA TYR A 583 -4.48 -27.80 -6.87
C TYR A 583 -5.99 -28.11 -6.92
N ALA A 584 -6.51 -28.33 -8.12
CA ALA A 584 -7.90 -28.75 -8.25
C ALA A 584 -8.08 -30.21 -7.77
N PRO A 585 -9.19 -30.59 -7.11
CA PRO A 585 -9.42 -31.95 -6.58
C PRO A 585 -9.23 -33.07 -7.59
N VAL A 586 -9.52 -32.81 -8.86
CA VAL A 586 -9.30 -33.74 -9.97
C VAL A 586 -7.83 -34.11 -10.17
N GLN A 587 -6.91 -33.24 -9.68
CA GLN A 587 -5.47 -33.46 -9.80
C GLN A 587 -4.86 -34.22 -8.61
N ARG A 588 -5.62 -34.48 -7.54
CA ARG A 588 -5.14 -35.05 -6.27
C ARG A 588 -4.25 -36.29 -6.43
N ASN A 589 -4.59 -37.17 -7.37
CA ASN A 589 -3.88 -38.42 -7.59
C ASN A 589 -3.00 -38.41 -8.85
N THR A 590 -2.75 -37.25 -9.44
CA THR A 590 -1.89 -37.13 -10.61
C THR A 590 -0.41 -37.27 -10.22
N ALA A 591 0.41 -37.70 -11.15
CA ALA A 591 1.87 -37.75 -10.98
C ALA A 591 2.41 -36.38 -10.63
N THR A 592 1.93 -35.31 -11.27
CA THR A 592 2.34 -33.93 -11.04
C THR A 592 2.26 -33.51 -9.57
N VAL A 593 1.13 -33.83 -8.90
CA VAL A 593 0.96 -33.51 -7.47
C VAL A 593 1.87 -34.37 -6.59
N ASN A 594 1.90 -35.66 -6.83
CA ASN A 594 2.67 -36.59 -5.99
C ASN A 594 4.18 -36.46 -6.20
N ASP A 595 4.64 -36.20 -7.42
CA ASP A 595 6.06 -36.07 -7.74
C ASP A 595 6.66 -34.82 -7.09
N PHE A 596 5.92 -33.73 -6.96
CA PHE A 596 6.39 -32.55 -6.23
C PHE A 596 6.80 -32.91 -4.80
N PHE A 597 5.89 -33.51 -4.03
CA PHE A 597 6.17 -33.86 -2.64
C PHE A 597 7.25 -34.93 -2.49
N ASN A 598 7.40 -35.82 -3.48
CA ASN A 598 8.41 -36.87 -3.49
C ASN A 598 9.76 -36.39 -4.04
N SER A 599 9.81 -35.20 -4.65
CA SER A 599 11.03 -34.65 -5.24
C SER A 599 12.03 -34.12 -4.22
N ALA A 600 11.63 -33.93 -2.96
CA ALA A 600 12.51 -33.41 -1.92
C ALA A 600 13.64 -34.40 -1.59
N VAL A 601 14.88 -33.99 -1.87
CA VAL A 601 16.10 -34.75 -1.55
C VAL A 601 16.92 -33.94 -0.56
N PHE A 602 17.29 -34.55 0.56
CA PHE A 602 18.02 -33.90 1.66
C PHE A 602 19.49 -34.33 1.68
N ASN A 603 20.36 -33.38 2.00
CA ASN A 603 21.73 -33.66 2.33
C ASN A 603 21.83 -34.03 3.82
N GLU A 604 21.81 -35.29 4.12
CA GLU A 604 21.83 -35.80 5.50
C GLU A 604 23.11 -35.44 6.30
N GLN A 605 24.16 -34.98 5.64
CA GLN A 605 25.39 -34.52 6.31
C GLN A 605 25.23 -33.12 6.93
N LEU A 606 24.27 -32.33 6.40
CA LEU A 606 23.98 -30.99 6.90
C LEU A 606 22.83 -30.95 7.93
N VAL A 607 22.30 -32.11 8.30
CA VAL A 607 21.27 -32.20 9.33
C VAL A 607 21.91 -32.18 10.71
N GLU A 608 21.68 -31.09 11.41
CA GLU A 608 22.25 -30.79 12.74
C GLU A 608 21.11 -30.51 13.74
N GLY A 609 21.47 -30.42 15.01
CA GLY A 609 20.56 -30.00 16.05
C GLY A 609 19.40 -30.94 16.36
N ASP A 610 18.56 -30.53 17.29
CA ASP A 610 17.28 -31.14 17.68
C ASP A 610 16.46 -30.05 18.38
N ILE A 611 15.34 -29.66 17.80
CA ILE A 611 14.45 -28.64 18.36
C ILE A 611 13.66 -29.11 19.58
N PHE A 612 13.62 -30.41 19.83
CA PHE A 612 12.90 -30.97 21.00
C PHE A 612 13.84 -31.19 22.19
N ALA A 613 15.16 -31.06 21.99
CA ALA A 613 16.11 -31.19 23.08
C ALA A 613 16.05 -29.99 24.05
N GLU A 614 16.22 -30.25 25.33
CA GLU A 614 16.29 -29.18 26.33
C GLU A 614 17.57 -28.33 26.12
N LYS A 615 17.44 -27.03 26.03
CA LYS A 615 18.51 -26.06 25.73
C LYS A 615 18.86 -25.14 26.90
N LYS A 616 18.20 -25.30 28.07
CA LYS A 616 18.30 -24.38 29.21
C LYS A 616 19.73 -24.18 29.70
N ASP A 617 20.54 -25.24 29.77
CA ASP A 617 21.92 -25.14 30.24
C ASP A 617 22.81 -24.41 29.19
N ALA A 618 22.57 -24.65 27.90
CA ALA A 618 23.23 -23.92 26.83
C ALA A 618 22.88 -22.44 26.87
N LEU A 619 21.59 -22.11 27.02
CA LEU A 619 21.12 -20.73 27.19
C LEU A 619 21.74 -20.07 28.42
N LYS A 620 21.79 -20.74 29.57
CA LYS A 620 22.45 -20.20 30.75
C LYS A 620 23.94 -19.90 30.56
N LYS A 621 24.63 -20.68 29.73
CA LYS A 621 26.02 -20.42 29.40
C LYS A 621 26.15 -19.20 28.47
N GLU A 622 25.28 -19.11 27.49
CA GLU A 622 25.26 -18.01 26.53
C GLU A 622 24.87 -16.68 27.17
N LEU A 623 23.90 -16.65 28.08
CA LEU A 623 23.51 -15.44 28.81
C LEU A 623 24.60 -14.86 29.70
N LYS A 624 25.55 -15.68 30.18
CA LYS A 624 26.72 -15.18 30.92
C LYS A 624 27.76 -14.52 30.02
N LYS A 625 27.90 -14.97 28.79
CA LYS A 625 28.89 -14.50 27.81
C LYS A 625 28.24 -14.57 26.42
N PRO A 626 27.46 -13.55 26.05
CA PRO A 626 26.72 -13.58 24.82
C PRO A 626 27.62 -13.61 23.59
N THR A 627 27.34 -14.54 22.67
CA THR A 627 27.97 -14.65 21.34
C THR A 627 26.91 -14.66 20.24
N LEU A 628 25.66 -15.00 20.57
CA LEU A 628 24.53 -15.03 19.65
C LEU A 628 23.83 -13.66 19.58
N SER A 629 23.01 -13.47 18.55
CA SER A 629 22.21 -12.25 18.41
C SER A 629 21.22 -12.09 19.57
N THR A 630 20.86 -10.86 19.88
CA THR A 630 19.90 -10.55 20.96
C THR A 630 18.53 -11.13 20.69
N SER A 631 18.05 -11.14 19.46
CA SER A 631 16.77 -11.77 19.08
C SER A 631 16.73 -13.26 19.42
N VAL A 632 17.80 -14.00 19.09
CA VAL A 632 17.91 -15.43 19.45
C VAL A 632 17.87 -15.65 20.96
N LEU A 633 18.54 -14.78 21.72
CA LEU A 633 18.53 -14.86 23.20
C LEU A 633 17.15 -14.56 23.76
N GLU A 634 16.49 -13.53 23.24
CA GLU A 634 15.12 -13.18 23.67
C GLU A 634 14.13 -14.33 23.46
N ASP A 635 14.13 -14.92 22.26
CA ASP A 635 13.26 -16.03 21.92
C ASP A 635 13.55 -17.25 22.79
N ALA A 636 14.83 -17.57 23.01
CA ALA A 636 15.22 -18.68 23.86
C ALA A 636 14.81 -18.46 25.33
N ILE A 637 14.87 -17.22 25.84
CA ILE A 637 14.43 -16.89 27.20
C ILE A 637 12.92 -17.08 27.32
N ARG A 638 12.14 -16.61 26.31
CA ARG A 638 10.68 -16.76 26.26
C ARG A 638 10.24 -18.23 26.20
N ALA A 639 10.94 -19.03 25.39
CA ALA A 639 10.64 -20.45 25.22
C ALA A 639 11.05 -21.32 26.41
N THR A 640 11.94 -20.84 27.27
CA THR A 640 12.49 -21.61 28.38
C THR A 640 11.55 -21.59 29.59
N HIS A 641 11.21 -22.77 30.11
CA HIS A 641 10.47 -22.88 31.40
C HIS A 641 11.41 -22.57 32.57
N TRP A 642 11.24 -21.38 33.14
CA TRP A 642 11.99 -20.94 34.32
C TRP A 642 11.27 -21.39 35.61
N THR A 643 12.06 -21.67 36.65
CA THR A 643 11.54 -22.10 37.97
C THR A 643 12.15 -21.23 39.06
N ASN A 644 11.57 -21.33 40.27
CA ASN A 644 12.11 -20.60 41.42
C ASN A 644 13.59 -20.92 41.76
N ASN A 645 14.10 -22.06 41.29
CA ASN A 645 15.53 -22.40 41.43
C ASN A 645 16.44 -21.59 40.50
N ASP A 646 15.88 -20.95 39.47
CA ASP A 646 16.62 -20.15 38.49
C ASP A 646 16.71 -18.66 38.87
N ILE A 647 16.02 -18.23 39.94
CA ILE A 647 15.97 -16.80 40.33
C ILE A 647 17.38 -16.23 40.50
N ASP A 648 18.29 -16.93 41.20
CA ASP A 648 19.65 -16.45 41.42
C ASP A 648 20.43 -16.32 40.12
N PHE A 649 20.23 -17.26 39.21
CA PHE A 649 20.85 -17.21 37.91
C PHE A 649 20.35 -16.02 37.09
N LEU A 650 19.02 -15.87 36.94
CA LEU A 650 18.40 -14.79 36.16
C LEU A 650 18.86 -13.41 36.67
N ILE A 651 18.87 -13.22 38.00
CA ILE A 651 19.36 -11.97 38.60
C ILE A 651 20.86 -11.74 38.32
N SER A 652 21.66 -12.82 38.33
CA SER A 652 23.11 -12.73 38.15
C SER A 652 23.53 -12.30 36.74
N VAL A 653 22.66 -12.49 35.75
CA VAL A 653 22.92 -12.10 34.32
C VAL A 653 22.35 -10.73 33.96
N LEU A 654 21.57 -10.07 34.83
CA LEU A 654 21.08 -8.71 34.57
C LEU A 654 22.20 -7.66 34.39
N PRO A 655 23.34 -7.74 35.08
CA PRO A 655 24.46 -6.81 34.86
C PRO A 655 25.26 -7.08 33.57
N VAL A 656 25.01 -8.20 32.86
CA VAL A 656 25.70 -8.51 31.61
C VAL A 656 25.32 -7.48 30.54
N ILE A 657 26.28 -7.05 29.73
CA ILE A 657 26.04 -6.12 28.63
C ILE A 657 25.63 -6.93 27.40
N TYR A 658 24.46 -6.63 26.86
CA TYR A 658 23.94 -7.21 25.62
C TYR A 658 24.03 -6.18 24.49
N ALA A 659 24.07 -6.64 23.25
CA ALA A 659 24.23 -5.75 22.07
C ALA A 659 23.09 -4.75 21.87
N ASP A 660 21.92 -5.01 22.45
CA ASP A 660 20.71 -4.18 22.37
C ASP A 660 20.50 -3.26 23.59
N ASP A 661 21.47 -3.18 24.50
CA ASP A 661 21.34 -2.37 25.72
C ASP A 661 21.12 -0.87 25.47
N SER A 662 21.38 -0.39 24.25
CA SER A 662 21.06 0.97 23.81
C SER A 662 19.58 1.18 23.46
N ASN A 663 18.81 0.12 23.22
CA ASN A 663 17.40 0.18 22.85
C ASN A 663 16.50 0.21 24.09
N SER A 664 15.55 1.14 24.16
CA SER A 664 14.84 1.46 25.41
C SER A 664 13.64 0.56 25.73
N PHE A 665 13.00 -0.04 24.74
CA PHE A 665 11.69 -0.70 24.93
C PHE A 665 11.72 -2.22 24.85
N TYR A 666 12.60 -2.78 24.05
CA TYR A 666 12.73 -4.21 23.83
C TYR A 666 14.18 -4.62 24.09
N GLY A 667 14.42 -5.87 24.38
CA GLY A 667 15.76 -6.40 24.54
C GLY A 667 15.85 -7.51 25.58
N VAL A 668 17.01 -8.17 25.62
CA VAL A 668 17.28 -9.34 26.48
C VAL A 668 16.92 -9.07 27.93
N LYS A 669 17.29 -7.91 28.49
CA LYS A 669 16.98 -7.56 29.88
C LYS A 669 15.48 -7.46 30.15
N THR A 670 14.72 -6.89 29.22
CA THR A 670 13.27 -6.81 29.35
C THR A 670 12.63 -8.20 29.42
N VAL A 671 13.09 -9.12 28.56
CA VAL A 671 12.59 -10.50 28.57
C VAL A 671 13.01 -11.26 29.82
N LEU A 672 14.22 -11.03 30.34
CA LEU A 672 14.66 -11.57 31.64
C LEU A 672 13.75 -11.10 32.80
N TYR A 673 13.38 -9.81 32.81
CA TYR A 673 12.44 -9.29 33.81
C TYR A 673 11.02 -9.88 33.67
N ARG A 674 10.58 -10.13 32.42
CA ARG A 674 9.30 -10.86 32.20
C ARG A 674 9.37 -12.26 32.76
N ALA A 675 10.46 -12.99 32.56
CA ALA A 675 10.66 -14.31 33.15
C ALA A 675 10.67 -14.26 34.66
N LEU A 676 11.26 -13.23 35.29
CA LEU A 676 11.21 -13.03 36.73
C LEU A 676 9.80 -12.73 37.27
N LYS A 677 8.92 -12.12 36.47
CA LYS A 677 7.53 -11.84 36.86
C LYS A 677 6.69 -13.12 37.06
N GLU A 678 7.05 -14.20 36.35
CA GLU A 678 6.36 -15.50 36.44
C GLU A 678 6.80 -16.33 37.65
N LEU A 679 7.81 -15.88 38.41
CA LEU A 679 8.38 -16.61 39.53
C LEU A 679 7.90 -16.07 40.89
N ASP A 680 8.32 -16.72 42.01
CA ASP A 680 7.98 -16.30 43.36
C ASP A 680 8.33 -14.83 43.62
N LYS A 681 7.33 -14.01 43.61
CA LYS A 681 7.37 -12.56 43.68
C LYS A 681 8.16 -12.04 44.90
N GLN A 682 8.01 -12.70 46.06
CA GLN A 682 8.70 -12.29 47.29
C GLN A 682 10.18 -12.64 47.21
N LYS A 683 10.51 -13.86 46.76
CA LYS A 683 11.90 -14.28 46.65
C LYS A 683 12.66 -13.42 45.64
N VAL A 684 12.06 -13.13 44.49
CA VAL A 684 12.63 -12.25 43.47
C VAL A 684 12.84 -10.84 44.03
N SER A 685 11.85 -10.26 44.71
CA SER A 685 11.94 -8.91 45.30
C SER A 685 13.08 -8.79 46.30
N VAL A 686 13.23 -9.73 47.21
CA VAL A 686 14.32 -9.74 48.21
C VAL A 686 15.70 -9.78 47.52
N LYS A 687 15.86 -10.65 46.51
CA LYS A 687 17.12 -10.83 45.79
C LYS A 687 17.45 -9.66 44.88
N LEU A 688 16.47 -9.10 44.17
CA LEU A 688 16.65 -7.88 43.36
C LEU A 688 17.07 -6.69 44.22
N LYS A 689 16.43 -6.46 45.37
CA LYS A 689 16.84 -5.40 46.30
C LYS A 689 18.29 -5.55 46.75
N LYS A 690 18.73 -6.77 47.04
CA LYS A 690 20.12 -7.06 47.45
C LYS A 690 21.11 -6.74 46.34
N SER A 691 20.74 -7.01 45.06
CA SER A 691 21.62 -6.85 43.89
C SER A 691 21.53 -5.45 43.27
N TYR A 692 20.51 -4.66 43.60
CA TYR A 692 20.16 -3.39 42.91
C TYR A 692 21.33 -2.41 42.76
N ASN A 693 22.16 -2.26 43.80
CA ASN A 693 23.28 -1.31 43.75
C ASN A 693 24.40 -1.74 42.78
N ALA A 694 24.47 -3.01 42.43
CA ALA A 694 25.44 -3.54 41.46
C ALA A 694 24.98 -3.39 39.98
N PHE A 695 23.72 -3.02 39.78
CA PHE A 695 23.15 -2.87 38.44
C PHE A 695 23.58 -1.57 37.77
N ASP A 696 23.69 -1.57 36.46
CA ASP A 696 23.73 -0.37 35.64
C ASP A 696 22.41 0.40 35.73
N ASN A 697 22.38 1.64 35.23
CA ASN A 697 21.21 2.50 35.36
C ASN A 697 19.96 1.93 34.67
N LYS A 698 20.11 1.31 33.48
CA LYS A 698 18.99 0.69 32.75
C LYS A 698 18.40 -0.48 33.52
N SER A 699 19.26 -1.36 34.02
CA SER A 699 18.80 -2.49 34.85
C SER A 699 18.17 -2.02 36.16
N ARG A 700 18.59 -0.86 36.73
CA ARG A 700 17.91 -0.25 37.89
C ARG A 700 16.51 0.24 37.52
N ILE A 701 16.33 0.91 36.37
CA ILE A 701 15.00 1.32 35.89
C ILE A 701 14.08 0.11 35.76
N ASN A 702 14.52 -0.93 35.05
CA ASN A 702 13.75 -2.16 34.88
C ASN A 702 13.42 -2.86 36.22
N ALA A 703 14.35 -2.82 37.18
CA ALA A 703 14.08 -3.33 38.54
C ALA A 703 13.00 -2.49 39.25
N LEU A 704 13.00 -1.17 39.10
CA LEU A 704 11.94 -0.33 39.66
C LEU A 704 10.59 -0.60 38.94
N GLU A 705 10.57 -0.84 37.65
CA GLU A 705 9.35 -1.30 36.94
C GLU A 705 8.84 -2.64 37.48
N TYR A 706 9.74 -3.59 37.77
CA TYR A 706 9.37 -4.84 38.42
C TYR A 706 8.74 -4.57 39.81
N PHE A 707 9.33 -3.68 40.62
CA PHE A 707 8.78 -3.29 41.93
C PHE A 707 7.43 -2.59 41.82
N GLY A 708 7.24 -1.73 40.80
CA GLY A 708 5.93 -1.14 40.49
C GLY A 708 4.87 -2.22 40.21
N TRP A 709 5.22 -3.20 39.35
CA TRP A 709 4.35 -4.36 39.11
C TRP A 709 4.05 -5.20 40.33
N CYS A 710 4.94 -5.20 41.34
CA CYS A 710 4.71 -5.91 42.64
C CYS A 710 3.50 -5.40 43.42
N ARG A 711 3.10 -4.15 43.26
CA ARG A 711 1.90 -3.53 43.85
C ARG A 711 1.79 -3.75 45.35
N ASN A 712 2.86 -3.51 46.12
CA ASN A 712 2.86 -3.57 47.57
C ASN A 712 3.66 -2.42 48.19
N LYS A 713 3.35 -2.10 49.44
CA LYS A 713 3.93 -0.95 50.17
C LYS A 713 5.47 -0.98 50.20
N GLU A 714 6.05 -2.12 50.45
CA GLU A 714 7.50 -2.30 50.57
C GLU A 714 8.22 -1.99 49.24
N SER A 715 7.62 -2.38 48.11
CA SER A 715 8.12 -2.10 46.78
C SER A 715 7.99 -0.63 46.44
N MET A 716 6.84 -0.01 46.73
CA MET A 716 6.63 1.42 46.49
C MET A 716 7.56 2.28 47.34
N ASP A 717 7.77 1.92 48.60
CA ASP A 717 8.73 2.59 49.47
C ASP A 717 10.17 2.47 48.95
N PHE A 718 10.52 1.30 48.38
CA PHE A 718 11.85 1.11 47.77
C PHE A 718 12.04 1.98 46.51
N ILE A 719 11.02 2.08 45.67
CA ILE A 719 11.04 2.96 44.49
C ILE A 719 11.23 4.41 44.93
N ALA A 720 10.42 4.89 45.90
CA ALA A 720 10.51 6.24 46.41
C ALA A 720 11.91 6.56 46.95
N GLN A 721 12.47 5.66 47.78
CA GLN A 721 13.82 5.82 48.30
C GLN A 721 14.88 5.84 47.21
N SER A 722 14.77 5.01 46.21
CA SER A 722 15.70 4.96 45.08
C SER A 722 15.71 6.27 44.26
N ILE A 723 14.56 6.90 44.09
CA ILE A 723 14.41 8.21 43.42
C ILE A 723 15.00 9.32 44.31
N LEU A 724 14.57 9.39 45.59
CA LEU A 724 15.00 10.42 46.55
C LEU A 724 16.50 10.39 46.79
N ASN A 725 17.09 9.19 46.92
CA ASN A 725 18.51 9.00 47.13
C ASN A 725 19.35 9.10 45.83
N LYS A 726 18.70 9.37 44.71
CA LYS A 726 19.32 9.49 43.36
C LYS A 726 20.16 8.26 42.96
N THR A 727 19.70 7.07 43.38
CA THR A 727 20.37 5.81 43.01
C THR A 727 20.03 5.38 41.59
N VAL A 728 19.04 5.98 40.97
CA VAL A 728 18.62 5.85 39.58
C VAL A 728 18.60 7.22 38.94
N HIS A 729 18.93 7.28 37.65
CA HIS A 729 18.84 8.48 36.83
C HIS A 729 17.91 8.23 35.66
N PHE A 730 16.93 9.09 35.45
CA PHE A 730 16.02 9.04 34.31
C PHE A 730 16.54 9.96 33.20
N ASP A 731 16.59 9.46 32.01
CA ASP A 731 16.93 10.18 30.76
C ASP A 731 15.70 10.43 29.88
N LYS A 732 14.57 9.79 30.24
CA LYS A 732 13.27 9.90 29.54
C LYS A 732 12.12 9.92 30.55
N ALA A 733 11.15 10.77 30.31
CA ALA A 733 9.92 10.87 31.09
C ALA A 733 9.12 9.57 31.12
N TYR A 734 9.08 8.87 30.00
CA TYR A 734 8.39 7.58 29.85
C TYR A 734 8.89 6.52 30.85
N SER A 735 10.19 6.47 31.13
CA SER A 735 10.74 5.50 32.09
C SER A 735 10.20 5.69 33.48
N MET A 736 9.93 6.94 33.91
CA MET A 736 9.28 7.21 35.20
C MET A 736 7.79 6.87 35.13
N SER A 737 7.10 7.21 34.07
CA SER A 737 5.68 6.89 33.87
C SER A 737 5.42 5.38 33.87
N SER A 738 6.26 4.56 33.22
CA SER A 738 6.11 3.10 33.18
C SER A 738 6.21 2.42 34.54
N ILE A 739 7.04 2.95 35.44
CA ILE A 739 7.17 2.46 36.81
C ILE A 739 5.85 2.63 37.57
N VAL A 740 5.17 3.74 37.34
CA VAL A 740 3.94 4.11 38.07
C VAL A 740 2.70 3.49 37.45
N SER A 741 2.59 3.46 36.13
CA SER A 741 1.43 2.91 35.40
C SER A 741 1.17 1.44 35.73
N SER A 742 2.21 0.69 36.04
CA SER A 742 2.10 -0.70 36.46
C SER A 742 1.45 -0.89 37.85
N SER A 743 1.25 0.22 38.62
CA SER A 743 0.67 0.18 40.00
C SER A 743 -0.74 0.79 40.10
N SER A 744 -1.36 1.25 39.00
CA SER A 744 -2.60 2.05 38.98
C SER A 744 -3.82 1.45 39.70
N ASP A 745 -3.94 0.13 39.79
CA ASP A 745 -5.08 -0.53 40.47
C ASP A 745 -5.05 -0.44 42.03
N SER A 746 -4.05 0.20 42.60
CA SER A 746 -3.85 0.29 44.05
C SER A 746 -3.80 1.74 44.54
N ALA A 747 -4.92 2.46 44.42
CA ALA A 747 -5.04 3.88 44.70
C ALA A 747 -4.35 4.36 45.99
N ASN A 748 -4.51 3.63 47.07
CA ASN A 748 -3.91 4.01 48.38
C ASN A 748 -2.37 3.93 48.38
N LEU A 749 -1.79 2.96 47.70
CA LEU A 749 -0.34 2.80 47.61
C LEU A 749 0.29 3.89 46.74
N VAL A 750 -0.38 4.22 45.65
CA VAL A 750 0.07 5.23 44.71
C VAL A 750 -0.06 6.63 45.31
N LYS A 751 -1.11 6.86 46.09
CA LYS A 751 -1.31 8.11 46.83
C LYS A 751 -0.16 8.43 47.79
N ASP A 752 0.20 7.49 48.65
CA ASP A 752 1.35 7.65 49.56
C ASP A 752 2.68 7.87 48.81
N PHE A 753 2.82 7.21 47.68
CA PHE A 753 4.03 7.27 46.84
C PHE A 753 4.25 8.64 46.25
N TYR A 754 3.22 9.24 45.59
CA TYR A 754 3.37 10.57 44.97
C TYR A 754 3.77 11.64 45.99
N LEU A 755 3.14 11.64 47.17
CA LEU A 755 3.50 12.60 48.23
C LEU A 755 4.93 12.41 48.74
N LYS A 756 5.43 11.19 48.80
CA LYS A 756 6.81 10.90 49.21
C LYS A 756 7.85 11.41 48.24
N ILE A 757 7.58 11.35 46.94
CA ILE A 757 8.56 11.74 45.90
C ILE A 757 8.46 13.21 45.46
N LEU A 758 7.52 14.00 46.00
CA LEU A 758 7.42 15.44 45.72
C LEU A 758 8.77 16.20 45.84
N PRO A 759 9.66 15.89 46.76
CA PRO A 759 10.97 16.55 46.82
C PRO A 759 11.85 16.28 45.62
N ALA A 760 11.62 15.18 44.88
CA ALA A 760 12.36 14.83 43.68
C ALA A 760 11.81 15.49 42.40
N MET A 761 10.70 16.22 42.48
CA MET A 761 10.09 16.91 41.31
C MET A 761 10.96 18.04 40.76
N SER A 762 12.05 18.37 41.37
CA SER A 762 13.10 19.25 40.80
C SER A 762 13.86 18.54 39.66
N ASP A 763 13.84 17.20 39.59
CA ASP A 763 14.39 16.44 38.45
C ASP A 763 13.43 16.50 37.27
N THR A 764 13.98 16.83 36.11
CA THR A 764 13.21 17.07 34.87
C THR A 764 12.39 15.86 34.47
N PHE A 765 13.01 14.69 34.42
CA PHE A 765 12.36 13.49 33.88
C PHE A 765 11.43 12.82 34.91
N VAL A 766 11.73 12.97 36.20
CA VAL A 766 10.80 12.55 37.26
C VAL A 766 9.51 13.36 37.19
N CYS A 767 9.64 14.69 37.10
CA CYS A 767 8.48 15.57 37.05
C CYS A 767 7.65 15.36 35.77
N ARG A 768 8.30 15.38 34.62
CA ARG A 768 7.63 15.17 33.31
C ARG A 768 6.91 13.83 33.22
N GLY A 769 7.47 12.77 33.74
CA GLY A 769 6.86 11.46 33.78
C GLY A 769 5.66 11.33 34.74
N LEU A 770 5.39 12.32 35.55
CA LEU A 770 4.30 12.30 36.54
C LEU A 770 3.18 13.31 36.25
N TRP A 771 3.34 14.29 35.36
CA TRP A 771 2.32 15.30 35.12
C TRP A 771 0.94 14.70 34.83
N TYR A 772 0.87 13.71 33.92
CA TYR A 772 -0.34 13.00 33.61
C TYR A 772 -0.96 12.33 34.87
N ASN A 773 -0.16 11.55 35.59
CA ASN A 773 -0.63 10.81 36.76
C ASN A 773 -1.10 11.72 37.90
N LEU A 774 -0.45 12.86 38.09
CA LEU A 774 -0.85 13.85 39.10
C LEU A 774 -2.16 14.56 38.70
N SER A 775 -2.34 14.87 37.43
CA SER A 775 -3.58 15.44 36.90
C SER A 775 -4.76 14.48 37.09
N GLU A 776 -4.61 13.23 36.67
CA GLU A 776 -5.62 12.17 36.85
C GLU A 776 -5.95 11.92 38.33
N ALA A 777 -4.95 11.99 39.20
CA ALA A 777 -5.14 11.82 40.62
C ALA A 777 -5.92 13.00 41.26
N MET A 778 -5.76 14.23 40.77
CA MET A 778 -6.56 15.38 41.13
C MET A 778 -8.01 15.27 40.64
N ASP A 779 -8.20 14.92 39.39
CA ASP A 779 -9.52 14.67 38.79
C ASP A 779 -10.30 13.56 39.53
N SER A 780 -9.60 12.53 39.98
CA SER A 780 -10.13 11.43 40.79
C SER A 780 -10.35 11.79 42.29
N ALA A 781 -10.10 13.04 42.67
CA ALA A 781 -10.17 13.53 44.04
C ALA A 781 -9.33 12.73 45.05
N TRP A 782 -8.19 12.17 44.62
CA TRP A 782 -7.24 11.50 45.52
C TRP A 782 -6.52 12.49 46.40
N TYR A 783 -6.31 13.71 45.92
CA TYR A 783 -5.62 14.81 46.64
C TYR A 783 -6.44 16.07 46.66
N THR A 784 -6.03 16.95 47.52
CA THR A 784 -6.49 18.34 47.62
C THR A 784 -5.33 19.30 47.28
N ALA A 785 -5.62 20.55 46.98
CA ALA A 785 -4.59 21.54 46.75
C ALA A 785 -3.61 21.69 47.92
N ASP A 786 -4.06 21.45 49.15
CA ASP A 786 -3.24 21.58 50.35
C ASP A 786 -2.11 20.55 50.43
N ASP A 787 -2.32 19.36 49.83
CA ASP A 787 -1.31 18.31 49.80
C ASP A 787 -0.03 18.69 49.02
N PHE A 788 -0.12 19.67 48.12
CA PHE A 788 0.99 20.13 47.28
C PHE A 788 1.56 21.49 47.73
N SER A 789 0.93 22.18 48.68
CA SER A 789 1.27 23.52 49.09
C SER A 789 2.72 23.65 49.59
N SER A 790 3.24 22.68 50.30
CA SER A 790 4.62 22.64 50.80
C SER A 790 5.69 22.51 49.69
N HIS A 791 5.30 22.06 48.48
CA HIS A 791 6.18 21.87 47.35
C HIS A 791 5.85 22.80 46.19
N ALA A 792 4.97 23.78 46.41
CA ALA A 792 4.49 24.73 45.40
C ALA A 792 5.62 25.36 44.58
N SER A 793 6.66 25.85 45.23
CA SER A 793 7.76 26.53 44.55
C SER A 793 8.55 25.61 43.61
N VAL A 794 8.71 24.34 43.95
CA VAL A 794 9.43 23.38 43.12
C VAL A 794 8.59 23.03 41.89
N LEU A 795 7.29 22.77 42.08
CA LEU A 795 6.36 22.41 41.01
C LEU A 795 6.17 23.59 40.03
N GLN A 796 5.95 24.82 40.59
CA GLN A 796 5.83 26.03 39.79
C GLN A 796 7.09 26.33 38.97
N LYS A 797 8.25 26.22 39.59
CA LYS A 797 9.54 26.41 38.91
C LYS A 797 9.69 25.40 37.74
N ARG A 798 9.46 24.13 37.99
CA ARG A 798 9.59 23.11 36.94
C ARG A 798 8.59 23.29 35.80
N PHE A 799 7.35 23.61 36.10
CA PHE A 799 6.34 23.96 35.12
C PHE A 799 6.78 25.12 34.21
N MET A 800 7.29 26.20 34.82
CA MET A 800 7.77 27.39 34.11
C MET A 800 9.00 27.10 33.24
N GLU A 801 9.90 26.23 33.72
CA GLU A 801 11.07 25.78 32.93
C GLU A 801 10.63 24.91 31.72
N ASP A 802 9.69 24.01 31.91
CA ASP A 802 9.15 23.18 30.83
C ASP A 802 8.42 24.03 29.77
N LEU A 803 7.59 25.00 30.23
CA LEU A 803 6.91 25.93 29.35
C LEU A 803 7.89 26.79 28.54
N GLU A 804 8.99 27.27 29.16
CA GLU A 804 10.02 28.03 28.47
C GLU A 804 10.82 27.18 27.46
N GLU A 805 11.10 25.95 27.79
CA GLU A 805 11.75 25.02 26.83
C GLU A 805 10.85 24.76 25.62
N MET A 806 9.53 24.57 25.82
CA MET A 806 8.58 24.49 24.71
C MET A 806 8.56 25.75 23.85
N ARG A 807 8.47 26.94 24.52
CA ARG A 807 8.42 28.22 23.84
C ARG A 807 9.66 28.52 22.98
N THR A 808 10.82 28.08 23.40
CA THR A 808 12.09 28.36 22.71
C THR A 808 12.45 27.30 21.67
N GLY A 809 11.61 26.26 21.46
CA GLY A 809 11.88 25.19 20.54
C GLY A 809 13.09 24.31 20.91
N LYS A 810 13.62 24.46 22.15
CA LYS A 810 14.71 23.60 22.64
C LYS A 810 14.31 22.14 22.81
N LEU A 811 13.02 21.88 22.82
CA LEU A 811 12.43 20.55 22.80
C LEU A 811 12.30 20.03 21.36
N THR A 812 13.38 20.14 20.58
CA THR A 812 13.44 19.48 19.29
C THR A 812 13.74 18.00 19.50
N ASN A 813 12.66 17.21 19.60
CA ASN A 813 12.59 15.77 19.35
C ASN A 813 13.65 14.87 20.05
N PRO A 814 13.28 13.76 20.74
CA PRO A 814 12.29 12.79 20.24
C PRO A 814 11.12 12.48 21.19
N ASP A 815 10.78 13.35 22.12
CA ASP A 815 9.65 13.10 23.02
C ASP A 815 8.35 13.69 22.43
N PHE A 816 7.78 13.00 21.39
CA PHE A 816 6.40 13.20 20.90
C PHE A 816 5.37 13.27 22.05
N TYR A 817 5.63 12.55 23.13
CA TYR A 817 4.80 12.52 24.34
C TYR A 817 4.92 13.76 25.22
N LEU A 818 5.89 14.64 25.04
CA LEU A 818 6.06 15.78 25.94
C LEU A 818 4.96 16.82 25.76
N ASN A 819 4.55 17.12 24.53
CA ASN A 819 3.46 18.04 24.27
C ASN A 819 2.15 17.52 24.90
N TYR A 820 1.88 16.22 24.77
CA TYR A 820 0.73 15.56 25.37
C TYR A 820 0.78 15.65 26.91
N TRP A 821 1.89 15.31 27.55
CA TRP A 821 2.02 15.29 29.01
C TRP A 821 2.05 16.68 29.62
N PHE A 822 2.59 17.68 28.89
CA PHE A 822 2.60 19.05 29.36
C PHE A 822 1.18 19.66 29.43
N ASN A 823 0.28 19.24 28.56
CA ASN A 823 -1.12 19.67 28.63
C ASN A 823 -1.77 19.25 29.95
N TYR A 824 -1.46 18.07 30.46
CA TYR A 824 -1.89 17.64 31.80
C TYR A 824 -1.19 18.38 32.93
N ALA A 825 0.02 18.88 32.72
CA ALA A 825 0.67 19.74 33.69
C ALA A 825 -0.10 21.08 33.88
N ILE A 826 -0.70 21.60 32.82
CA ILE A 826 -1.57 22.79 32.92
C ILE A 826 -2.76 22.47 33.81
N ASP A 827 -3.47 21.37 33.53
CA ASP A 827 -4.62 20.94 34.34
C ASP A 827 -4.23 20.79 35.83
N PHE A 828 -3.14 20.06 36.09
CA PHE A 828 -2.66 19.85 37.47
C PHE A 828 -2.33 21.17 38.20
N ILE A 829 -1.62 22.09 37.55
CA ILE A 829 -1.22 23.38 38.17
C ILE A 829 -2.44 24.18 38.62
N TYR A 830 -3.51 24.16 37.84
CA TYR A 830 -4.75 24.85 38.16
C TYR A 830 -5.58 24.12 39.23
N ASP A 831 -5.71 22.80 39.13
CA ASP A 831 -6.47 22.00 40.08
C ASP A 831 -5.80 21.98 41.47
N ALA A 832 -4.48 21.97 41.52
CA ALA A 832 -3.70 22.07 42.72
C ALA A 832 -3.57 23.52 43.24
N LYS A 833 -4.20 24.49 42.60
CA LYS A 833 -4.14 25.95 42.93
C LYS A 833 -2.71 26.50 43.02
N LEU A 834 -1.84 26.00 42.20
CA LEU A 834 -0.45 26.41 42.11
C LEU A 834 -0.20 27.49 41.06
N ASN A 835 -1.22 27.90 40.31
CA ASN A 835 -1.11 28.94 39.31
C ASN A 835 -0.80 30.31 39.95
N THR A 836 0.14 31.02 39.37
CA THR A 836 0.51 32.41 39.75
C THR A 836 0.17 33.37 38.61
N LYS A 837 0.24 34.67 38.88
CA LYS A 837 0.07 35.66 37.83
C LYS A 837 1.09 35.48 36.71
N ASP A 838 2.33 35.12 37.04
CA ASP A 838 3.41 34.93 36.05
C ASP A 838 3.13 33.71 35.19
N ILE A 839 2.58 32.62 35.73
CA ILE A 839 2.13 31.43 34.98
C ILE A 839 0.99 31.81 34.03
N ASP A 840 -0.04 32.52 34.55
CA ASP A 840 -1.18 32.95 33.74
C ASP A 840 -0.74 33.83 32.56
N ASP A 841 0.17 34.79 32.80
CA ASP A 841 0.67 35.72 31.79
C ASP A 841 1.51 34.98 30.76
N LYS A 842 2.32 34.02 31.18
CA LYS A 842 3.16 33.21 30.28
C LYS A 842 2.33 32.26 29.40
N LEU A 843 1.28 31.64 29.93
CA LEU A 843 0.35 30.85 29.17
C LEU A 843 -0.39 31.67 28.10
N ARG A 844 -0.78 32.93 28.43
CA ARG A 844 -1.37 33.84 27.43
C ARG A 844 -0.40 34.18 26.28
N GLU A 845 0.89 34.38 26.61
CA GLU A 845 1.92 34.60 25.60
C GLU A 845 2.05 33.39 24.70
N CYS A 846 2.08 32.17 25.25
CA CYS A 846 2.29 30.93 24.52
C CYS A 846 1.11 30.56 23.62
N ILE A 847 -0.13 30.86 23.95
CA ILE A 847 -1.32 30.63 23.10
C ILE A 847 -1.18 31.24 21.69
N SER A 848 -0.51 32.42 21.59
CA SER A 848 -0.28 33.09 20.31
C SER A 848 0.91 32.50 19.53
N LEU A 849 1.75 31.73 20.20
CA LEU A 849 2.98 31.16 19.63
C LEU A 849 2.82 29.69 19.22
N PHE A 850 1.95 28.95 19.91
CA PHE A 850 1.75 27.53 19.62
C PHE A 850 0.53 27.34 18.71
N GLU A 851 0.74 26.75 17.54
CA GLU A 851 -0.33 26.35 16.63
C GLU A 851 -0.98 25.01 17.06
N SER A 852 -0.91 24.67 18.36
CA SER A 852 -1.48 23.44 18.92
C SER A 852 -2.87 23.70 19.48
N ASP A 853 -3.88 23.09 18.84
CA ASP A 853 -5.26 23.20 19.31
C ASP A 853 -5.47 22.52 20.66
N GLU A 854 -4.73 21.43 20.96
CA GLU A 854 -4.77 20.72 22.23
C GLU A 854 -4.23 21.58 23.38
N PHE A 855 -3.08 22.23 23.21
CA PHE A 855 -2.56 23.19 24.19
C PHE A 855 -3.58 24.31 24.45
N ASN A 856 -4.13 24.89 23.40
CA ASN A 856 -5.12 25.94 23.49
C ASN A 856 -6.38 25.49 24.24
N TYR A 857 -6.85 24.26 24.03
CA TYR A 857 -7.96 23.66 24.74
C TYR A 857 -7.71 23.63 26.26
N HIS A 858 -6.58 23.08 26.71
CA HIS A 858 -6.24 22.98 28.15
C HIS A 858 -6.12 24.36 28.80
N VAL A 859 -5.50 25.34 28.14
CA VAL A 859 -5.40 26.72 28.68
C VAL A 859 -6.79 27.35 28.74
N VAL A 860 -7.60 27.29 27.69
CA VAL A 860 -8.96 27.86 27.65
C VAL A 860 -9.84 27.24 28.73
N LEU A 861 -9.84 25.92 28.87
CA LEU A 861 -10.60 25.20 29.89
C LEU A 861 -10.25 25.70 31.30
N ASN A 862 -8.96 25.72 31.64
CA ASN A 862 -8.51 26.11 32.96
C ASN A 862 -8.74 27.61 33.27
N PHE A 863 -8.62 28.47 32.26
CA PHE A 863 -8.93 29.90 32.44
C PHE A 863 -10.43 30.12 32.67
N LEU A 864 -11.30 29.43 31.95
CA LEU A 864 -12.75 29.46 32.17
C LEU A 864 -13.10 28.96 33.56
N LEU A 865 -12.55 27.82 33.98
CA LEU A 865 -12.81 27.23 35.30
C LEU A 865 -12.35 28.13 36.47
N ASN A 866 -11.33 28.93 36.25
CA ASN A 866 -10.75 29.81 37.28
C ASN A 866 -11.09 31.30 37.09
N ASN A 867 -12.08 31.62 36.24
CA ASN A 867 -12.55 32.99 35.95
C ASN A 867 -11.40 33.93 35.51
N LYS A 868 -10.46 33.41 34.72
CA LYS A 868 -9.34 34.19 34.16
C LYS A 868 -9.75 34.83 32.84
N GLU A 869 -9.30 36.04 32.59
CA GLU A 869 -9.52 36.73 31.32
C GLU A 869 -8.66 36.10 30.21
N LEU A 870 -9.26 35.93 29.04
CA LEU A 870 -8.62 35.45 27.83
C LEU A 870 -9.28 36.13 26.62
N ASP A 871 -8.50 36.34 25.57
CA ASP A 871 -8.99 36.88 24.30
C ASP A 871 -10.22 36.10 23.78
N ALA A 872 -11.22 36.82 23.31
CA ALA A 872 -12.48 36.26 22.84
C ALA A 872 -12.27 35.41 21.56
N ALA A 873 -11.33 35.83 20.69
CA ALA A 873 -11.04 35.09 19.45
C ALA A 873 -10.38 33.75 19.75
N VAL A 874 -9.51 33.65 20.76
CA VAL A 874 -8.88 32.38 21.20
C VAL A 874 -9.94 31.45 21.76
N LYS A 875 -10.83 31.92 22.64
CA LYS A 875 -11.93 31.13 23.17
C LYS A 875 -12.82 30.61 22.07
N GLU A 876 -13.19 31.47 21.12
CA GLU A 876 -14.04 31.13 19.99
C GLU A 876 -13.39 30.08 19.07
N LYS A 877 -12.08 30.15 18.83
CA LYS A 877 -11.33 29.18 18.06
C LYS A 877 -11.46 27.77 18.69
N VAL A 878 -11.27 27.67 20.01
CA VAL A 878 -11.37 26.38 20.72
C VAL A 878 -12.81 25.88 20.75
N PHE A 879 -13.81 26.73 20.98
CA PHE A 879 -15.22 26.32 20.96
C PHE A 879 -15.69 25.84 19.58
N LYS A 880 -15.12 26.37 18.49
CA LYS A 880 -15.42 25.96 17.12
C LYS A 880 -14.78 24.62 16.75
N ASN A 881 -13.72 24.25 17.42
CA ASN A 881 -13.02 23.01 17.11
C ASN A 881 -13.84 21.80 17.58
N VAL A 882 -14.39 21.06 16.62
CA VAL A 882 -15.28 19.95 16.87
C VAL A 882 -14.64 18.86 17.72
N SER A 883 -13.33 18.61 17.59
CA SER A 883 -12.60 17.58 18.35
C SER A 883 -12.58 17.86 19.87
N TYR A 884 -12.75 19.10 20.31
CA TYR A 884 -12.69 19.45 21.74
C TYR A 884 -14.04 19.81 22.36
N GLN A 885 -15.12 19.97 21.58
CA GLN A 885 -16.43 20.36 22.11
C GLN A 885 -16.96 19.38 23.15
N TYR A 886 -16.84 18.06 22.89
CA TYR A 886 -17.28 17.02 23.83
C TYR A 886 -16.46 17.06 25.12
N TYR A 887 -15.15 17.07 25.04
CA TYR A 887 -14.26 17.12 26.19
C TYR A 887 -14.45 18.41 27.01
N MET A 888 -14.55 19.56 26.36
CA MET A 888 -14.83 20.85 27.01
C MET A 888 -16.13 20.81 27.77
N PHE A 889 -17.20 20.37 27.11
CA PHE A 889 -18.54 20.30 27.72
C PHE A 889 -18.56 19.36 28.91
N THR A 890 -18.05 18.17 28.80
CA THR A 890 -18.04 17.15 29.88
C THR A 890 -17.23 17.59 31.08
N LYS A 891 -16.05 18.20 30.89
CA LYS A 891 -15.21 18.76 31.96
C LYS A 891 -15.89 19.94 32.64
N LEU A 892 -16.51 20.87 31.91
CA LEU A 892 -17.27 21.98 32.51
C LEU A 892 -18.51 21.47 33.26
N MET A 893 -19.24 20.50 32.74
CA MET A 893 -20.40 19.91 33.42
C MET A 893 -20.03 19.17 34.71
N ALA A 894 -18.92 18.44 34.73
CA ALA A 894 -18.37 17.77 35.91
C ALA A 894 -18.05 18.76 37.06
N ARG A 895 -17.70 20.01 36.72
CA ARG A 895 -17.45 21.11 37.68
C ARG A 895 -18.67 22.02 37.92
N ASN A 896 -19.88 21.63 37.47
CA ASN A 896 -21.12 22.43 37.52
C ASN A 896 -21.00 23.82 36.88
N LYS A 897 -20.19 23.97 35.85
CA LYS A 897 -19.90 25.20 35.11
C LYS A 897 -20.24 25.10 33.62
N GLY A 898 -21.16 24.21 33.22
CA GLY A 898 -21.53 24.01 31.81
C GLY A 898 -22.04 25.29 31.10
N GLU A 899 -22.53 26.29 31.88
CA GLU A 899 -22.97 27.57 31.36
C GLU A 899 -21.81 28.45 30.82
N LEU A 900 -20.55 28.10 31.11
CA LEU A 900 -19.39 28.81 30.56
C LEU A 900 -19.15 28.46 29.08
N MET A 901 -19.71 27.39 28.62
CA MET A 901 -19.72 27.08 27.17
C MET A 901 -20.85 27.83 26.47
N PRO A 902 -20.58 28.55 25.36
CA PRO A 902 -21.62 29.29 24.65
C PRO A 902 -22.76 28.39 24.16
N ASP A 903 -23.99 28.92 24.17
CA ASP A 903 -25.21 28.19 23.76
C ASP A 903 -25.10 27.57 22.37
N ALA A 904 -24.37 28.21 21.45
CA ALA A 904 -24.16 27.75 20.09
C ALA A 904 -23.37 26.42 20.00
N TYR A 905 -22.66 26.03 21.05
CA TYR A 905 -21.77 24.86 21.05
C TYR A 905 -22.13 23.82 22.13
N ARG A 906 -23.19 24.03 22.95
CA ARG A 906 -23.52 23.15 24.08
C ARG A 906 -24.80 22.33 23.90
N ASP A 907 -25.46 22.42 22.74
CA ASP A 907 -26.62 21.57 22.47
C ASP A 907 -26.20 20.09 22.30
N SER A 908 -27.14 19.19 22.57
CA SER A 908 -26.83 17.76 22.58
C SER A 908 -26.40 17.20 21.23
N ILE A 909 -26.88 17.75 20.11
CA ILE A 909 -26.49 17.30 18.77
C ILE A 909 -25.05 17.70 18.48
N THR A 910 -24.68 18.94 18.80
CA THR A 910 -23.30 19.43 18.63
C THR A 910 -22.31 18.59 19.46
N ILE A 911 -22.64 18.32 20.73
CA ILE A 911 -21.76 17.56 21.62
C ILE A 911 -21.63 16.09 21.20
N THR A 912 -22.75 15.42 20.83
CA THR A 912 -22.70 14.02 20.42
C THR A 912 -22.07 13.84 19.03
N LYS A 913 -22.18 14.87 18.16
CA LYS A 913 -21.42 14.95 16.92
C LYS A 913 -19.90 15.01 17.19
N SER A 914 -19.48 15.88 18.12
CA SER A 914 -18.08 16.00 18.53
C SER A 914 -17.54 14.70 19.08
N GLU A 915 -18.26 14.04 19.99
CA GLU A 915 -17.88 12.76 20.54
C GLU A 915 -17.69 11.70 19.44
N LEU A 916 -18.67 11.56 18.53
CA LEU A 916 -18.59 10.58 17.44
C LEU A 916 -17.37 10.80 16.55
N LEU A 917 -17.14 12.04 16.13
CA LEU A 917 -16.01 12.37 15.25
C LEU A 917 -14.66 12.15 15.91
N THR A 918 -14.52 12.51 17.18
CA THR A 918 -13.29 12.25 17.93
C THR A 918 -13.04 10.76 18.05
N TYR A 919 -14.08 9.99 18.36
CA TYR A 919 -13.96 8.55 18.46
C TYR A 919 -13.55 7.91 17.13
N LEU A 920 -14.22 8.23 16.02
CA LEU A 920 -13.93 7.70 14.69
C LEU A 920 -12.49 8.03 14.27
N GLN A 921 -12.03 9.24 14.56
CA GLN A 921 -10.69 9.68 14.19
C GLN A 921 -9.61 9.05 15.08
N ASP A 922 -9.81 8.96 16.38
CA ASP A 922 -8.77 8.56 17.34
C ASP A 922 -8.59 7.03 17.41
N TYR A 923 -9.66 6.26 17.19
CA TYR A 923 -9.63 4.80 17.38
C TYR A 923 -9.69 4.01 16.08
N GLU A 924 -10.29 4.56 15.01
CA GLU A 924 -10.56 3.81 13.78
C GLU A 924 -9.92 4.44 12.55
N GLU A 925 -9.18 5.53 12.69
CA GLU A 925 -8.59 6.28 11.57
C GLU A 925 -9.63 6.66 10.49
N PHE A 926 -10.88 6.81 10.92
CA PHE A 926 -12.03 7.12 10.06
C PHE A 926 -12.23 8.63 9.97
N TYR A 927 -11.77 9.24 8.89
CA TYR A 927 -11.84 10.69 8.69
C TYR A 927 -13.13 11.07 7.97
N ALA A 928 -13.96 11.89 8.63
CA ALA A 928 -15.22 12.36 8.09
C ALA A 928 -15.04 13.64 7.26
N ASP A 929 -15.46 13.61 5.98
CA ASP A 929 -15.54 14.80 5.13
C ASP A 929 -16.77 15.66 5.46
N GLU A 930 -17.93 15.00 5.67
CA GLU A 930 -19.20 15.62 6.03
C GLU A 930 -19.92 14.75 7.06
N ILE A 931 -20.73 15.38 7.92
CA ILE A 931 -21.53 14.68 8.91
C ILE A 931 -22.91 15.35 9.07
N GLU A 932 -23.97 14.55 8.94
CA GLU A 932 -25.35 14.96 9.02
C GLU A 932 -26.06 14.27 10.19
N PHE A 933 -26.74 15.03 11.04
CA PHE A 933 -27.62 14.47 12.06
C PHE A 933 -28.89 13.92 11.41
N VAL A 934 -29.26 12.69 11.74
CA VAL A 934 -30.44 12.01 11.21
C VAL A 934 -31.60 12.05 12.20
N VAL A 935 -31.40 11.46 13.39
CA VAL A 935 -32.42 11.34 14.41
C VAL A 935 -31.85 11.06 15.79
N LYS A 936 -32.58 11.53 16.81
CA LYS A 936 -32.40 11.13 18.22
C LYS A 936 -33.47 10.13 18.61
N LYS A 937 -33.11 9.02 19.25
CA LYS A 937 -34.04 7.99 19.73
C LYS A 937 -33.72 7.57 21.16
N THR A 938 -34.74 7.09 21.87
CA THR A 938 -34.55 6.37 23.15
C THR A 938 -34.74 4.88 22.89
N ILE A 939 -33.75 4.09 23.26
CA ILE A 939 -33.76 2.63 23.12
C ILE A 939 -33.54 1.93 24.46
N ASP A 940 -33.80 0.64 24.49
CA ASP A 940 -33.41 -0.21 25.61
C ASP A 940 -32.06 -0.85 25.29
N HIS A 941 -31.05 -0.59 26.12
CA HIS A 941 -29.72 -1.17 25.97
C HIS A 941 -29.22 -1.65 27.34
N GLU A 942 -28.80 -2.90 27.44
CA GLU A 942 -28.38 -3.57 28.70
C GLU A 942 -29.38 -3.39 29.86
N GLY A 943 -30.69 -3.41 29.53
CA GLY A 943 -31.77 -3.27 30.51
C GLY A 943 -31.99 -1.85 31.01
N LYS A 944 -31.36 -0.86 30.41
CA LYS A 944 -31.57 0.56 30.70
C LYS A 944 -32.11 1.31 29.48
N LYS A 945 -32.94 2.32 29.73
CA LYS A 945 -33.34 3.27 28.68
C LYS A 945 -32.23 4.29 28.47
N VAL A 946 -31.70 4.36 27.23
CA VAL A 946 -30.64 5.30 26.85
C VAL A 946 -31.03 6.10 25.61
N GLU A 947 -30.52 7.30 25.49
CA GLU A 947 -30.65 8.14 24.28
C GLU A 947 -29.50 7.87 23.35
N VAL A 948 -29.80 7.73 22.06
CA VAL A 948 -28.86 7.53 20.97
C VAL A 948 -29.10 8.57 19.86
N TYR A 949 -28.04 8.95 19.19
CA TYR A 949 -28.03 9.95 18.10
C TYR A 949 -27.43 9.31 16.86
N LEU A 950 -28.26 9.16 15.84
CA LEU A 950 -27.85 8.59 14.55
C LEU A 950 -27.35 9.69 13.63
N TYR A 951 -26.22 9.46 13.02
CA TYR A 951 -25.57 10.33 12.05
C TYR A 951 -25.35 9.62 10.72
N LYS A 952 -25.32 10.39 9.64
CA LYS A 952 -24.68 10.01 8.39
C LYS A 952 -23.32 10.68 8.31
N VAL A 953 -22.30 9.93 7.95
CA VAL A 953 -20.92 10.39 7.85
C VAL A 953 -20.42 10.08 6.45
N LEU A 954 -19.96 11.08 5.72
CA LEU A 954 -19.28 10.91 4.43
C LEU A 954 -17.79 10.69 4.70
N SER A 955 -17.28 9.58 4.27
CA SER A 955 -15.85 9.25 4.41
C SER A 955 -15.33 8.48 3.20
N ALA A 956 -14.03 8.58 2.98
CA ALA A 956 -13.29 7.77 2.02
C ALA A 956 -12.58 6.57 2.68
N TYR A 957 -13.09 6.06 3.78
CA TYR A 957 -12.49 4.98 4.56
C TYR A 957 -12.13 3.75 3.70
N ASP A 958 -13.03 3.32 2.81
CA ASP A 958 -12.80 2.21 1.87
C ASP A 958 -12.25 2.64 0.50
N GLY A 959 -11.64 3.81 0.43
CA GLY A 959 -11.00 4.34 -0.80
C GLY A 959 -11.91 5.12 -1.74
N GLU A 960 -13.23 4.98 -1.67
CA GLU A 960 -14.22 5.79 -2.37
C GLU A 960 -15.08 6.56 -1.38
N LYS A 961 -15.45 7.82 -1.71
CA LYS A 961 -16.33 8.62 -0.85
C LYS A 961 -17.71 7.98 -0.76
N THR A 962 -17.99 7.45 0.41
CA THR A 962 -19.25 6.73 0.70
C THR A 962 -19.92 7.29 1.96
N TRP A 963 -21.23 7.29 1.98
CA TRP A 963 -22.00 7.63 3.17
C TRP A 963 -22.17 6.42 4.07
N TYR A 964 -21.85 6.60 5.35
CA TYR A 964 -22.03 5.61 6.40
C TYR A 964 -23.04 6.08 7.43
N TYR A 965 -23.73 5.15 8.07
CA TYR A 965 -24.48 5.41 9.30
C TYR A 965 -23.62 5.06 10.50
N ALA A 966 -23.59 5.96 11.50
CA ALA A 966 -22.88 5.76 12.77
C ALA A 966 -23.71 6.33 13.92
N VAL A 967 -23.51 5.80 15.12
CA VAL A 967 -24.27 6.16 16.32
C VAL A 967 -23.35 6.68 17.43
N SER A 968 -23.71 7.84 18.01
CA SER A 968 -23.22 8.28 19.32
C SER A 968 -24.35 8.07 20.32
N GLY A 969 -24.05 7.55 21.53
CA GLY A 969 -25.17 7.26 22.43
C GLY A 969 -24.82 6.66 23.78
N GLY A 970 -25.83 6.06 24.40
CA GLY A 970 -25.72 5.53 25.74
C GLY A 970 -26.02 6.57 26.83
N TYR A 971 -26.57 7.72 26.48
CA TYR A 971 -26.84 8.81 27.42
C TYR A 971 -28.13 8.59 28.19
N LYS A 972 -28.13 9.08 29.43
CA LYS A 972 -29.34 9.06 30.26
C LYS A 972 -30.43 9.95 29.67
N PRO A 973 -31.66 9.46 29.51
CA PRO A 973 -32.77 10.27 29.07
C PRO A 973 -33.06 11.46 29.98
N GLY A 974 -33.34 12.64 29.40
CA GLY A 974 -33.71 13.85 30.14
C GLY A 974 -32.69 14.98 29.95
N ARG A 975 -32.20 15.58 31.07
CA ARG A 975 -31.21 16.66 30.97
C ARG A 975 -29.88 16.09 30.48
N PHE A 976 -29.45 16.51 29.28
CA PHE A 976 -28.21 16.11 28.68
C PHE A 976 -27.00 16.62 29.50
N THR A 977 -26.10 15.71 29.85
CA THR A 977 -24.88 16.02 30.64
C THR A 977 -23.60 15.63 29.94
N GLY A 978 -23.68 14.99 28.76
CA GLY A 978 -22.54 14.43 28.05
C GLY A 978 -21.97 13.14 28.68
N LYS A 979 -22.50 12.71 29.83
CA LYS A 979 -22.07 11.48 30.49
C LYS A 979 -22.93 10.30 30.03
N GLN A 980 -22.29 9.30 29.46
CA GLN A 980 -22.94 8.04 29.10
C GLN A 980 -23.32 7.26 30.36
N GLU A 981 -24.49 6.67 30.36
CA GLU A 981 -24.98 5.77 31.41
C GLU A 981 -24.57 4.33 31.14
N VAL A 982 -24.58 3.94 29.88
CA VAL A 982 -24.07 2.69 29.33
C VAL A 982 -23.33 3.03 28.04
N PRO A 983 -22.01 2.90 28.01
CA PRO A 983 -21.24 3.12 26.79
C PRO A 983 -21.73 2.19 25.66
N LEU A 984 -22.00 2.72 24.50
CA LEU A 984 -22.24 1.90 23.33
C LEU A 984 -20.91 1.40 22.77
N SER A 985 -20.91 0.21 22.18
CA SER A 985 -19.84 -0.19 21.29
C SER A 985 -19.94 0.67 20.04
N THR A 986 -19.00 1.59 19.87
CA THR A 986 -19.02 2.59 18.80
C THR A 986 -18.34 2.11 17.53
N MET A 987 -17.84 0.86 17.50
CA MET A 987 -17.10 0.25 16.39
C MET A 987 -18.00 -0.16 15.21
N ASN A 988 -19.26 0.24 15.20
CA ASN A 988 -20.18 -0.23 14.17
C ASN A 988 -20.63 0.96 13.31
N TRP A 989 -20.19 0.95 12.09
CA TRP A 989 -20.77 1.77 11.01
C TRP A 989 -21.20 0.88 9.86
N LYS A 990 -22.19 1.33 9.12
CA LYS A 990 -22.72 0.60 7.95
C LYS A 990 -22.81 1.58 6.78
N THR A 991 -22.44 1.14 5.60
CA THR A 991 -22.65 1.94 4.39
C THR A 991 -24.14 2.13 4.12
N THR A 992 -24.51 3.20 3.45
CA THR A 992 -25.93 3.43 3.06
C THR A 992 -26.47 2.34 2.14
N ASP A 993 -25.60 1.64 1.41
CA ASP A 993 -26.03 0.54 0.53
C ASP A 993 -26.28 -0.76 1.32
N GLU A 994 -25.51 -1.06 2.38
CA GLU A 994 -25.74 -2.21 3.25
C GLU A 994 -27.09 -2.15 3.97
N VAL A 995 -27.51 -0.96 4.37
CA VAL A 995 -28.78 -0.75 5.08
C VAL A 995 -29.93 -0.32 4.16
N LYS A 996 -29.78 -0.46 2.85
CA LYS A 996 -30.77 -0.05 1.86
C LYS A 996 -32.11 -0.78 2.02
N GLY A 997 -33.14 -0.02 2.29
CA GLY A 997 -34.51 -0.56 2.52
C GLY A 997 -34.82 -0.86 3.98
N MET A 998 -33.88 -0.77 4.89
CA MET A 998 -34.12 -0.86 6.33
C MET A 998 -34.77 0.41 6.86
N LYS A 999 -35.60 0.27 7.90
CA LYS A 999 -36.12 1.41 8.63
C LYS A 999 -35.05 1.96 9.59
N ILE A 1000 -35.19 3.25 9.94
CA ILE A 1000 -34.23 3.91 10.85
C ILE A 1000 -34.08 3.15 12.19
N ASP A 1001 -35.16 2.61 12.72
CA ASP A 1001 -35.14 1.86 13.99
C ASP A 1001 -34.39 0.55 13.83
N GLU A 1002 -34.48 -0.12 12.68
CA GLU A 1002 -33.73 -1.33 12.34
C GLU A 1002 -32.23 -1.04 12.15
N ILE A 1003 -31.91 0.13 11.56
CA ILE A 1003 -30.51 0.59 11.41
C ILE A 1003 -29.89 0.86 12.78
N ILE A 1004 -30.59 1.56 13.68
CA ILE A 1004 -30.09 1.85 15.02
C ILE A 1004 -29.89 0.54 15.80
N GLU A 1005 -30.84 -0.39 15.70
CA GLU A 1005 -30.74 -1.69 16.40
C GLU A 1005 -29.52 -2.50 15.90
N ASP A 1006 -29.27 -2.51 14.59
CA ASP A 1006 -28.14 -3.22 13.98
C ASP A 1006 -26.80 -2.57 14.32
N LEU A 1007 -26.74 -1.24 14.49
CA LEU A 1007 -25.53 -0.52 14.90
C LEU A 1007 -25.24 -0.67 16.40
N VAL A 1008 -26.27 -0.75 17.25
CA VAL A 1008 -26.12 -0.86 18.70
C VAL A 1008 -25.93 -2.31 19.14
N HIS A 1009 -26.59 -3.24 18.46
CA HIS A 1009 -26.53 -4.69 18.71
C HIS A 1009 -26.17 -5.40 17.41
N PRO A 1010 -24.92 -5.27 16.93
CA PRO A 1010 -24.53 -5.97 15.72
C PRO A 1010 -24.78 -7.44 15.90
N LYS A 1011 -25.46 -8.07 14.98
CA LYS A 1011 -25.50 -9.53 14.90
C LYS A 1011 -24.04 -9.92 14.72
N GLU A 1012 -23.52 -10.78 15.59
CA GLU A 1012 -22.19 -11.36 15.41
C GLU A 1012 -22.14 -11.97 14.00
N ASP A 1013 -21.67 -11.21 13.04
CA ASP A 1013 -21.13 -11.76 11.81
C ASP A 1013 -19.85 -12.49 12.26
N LEU A 1014 -19.95 -13.82 12.36
CA LEU A 1014 -18.81 -14.72 12.47
C LEU A 1014 -18.08 -14.72 11.11
N GLY A 1015 -17.57 -13.58 10.72
CA GLY A 1015 -16.90 -13.33 9.45
C GLY A 1015 -15.77 -12.32 9.62
N ASP A 1016 -14.59 -12.85 9.64
CA ASP A 1016 -13.32 -12.27 9.14
C ASP A 1016 -12.83 -10.94 9.73
N TYR A 1017 -12.03 -11.06 10.78
CA TYR A 1017 -10.89 -10.18 10.99
C TYR A 1017 -9.62 -11.01 11.05
#